data_cbd93e232a9f0cb76c40b6db969d5ff2
#
_entry.id   cbd93e232a9f0cb76c40b6db969d5ff2
#
_cell.length_a   1.000
_cell.length_b   1.000
_cell.length_c   1.000
_cell.angle_alpha   90.00
_cell.angle_beta   90.00
_cell.angle_gamma   90.00
#
_symmetry.space_group_name_H-M   'P 1'
#
loop_
_entity.id
_entity.type
_entity.pdbx_description
1 polymer ?
#
loop_
_entity_poly.entity_id
_entity_poly.type
_entity_poly.pdbx_seq_one_letter_code
_entity_poly.pdbx_strand_id
1 'polypeptide(L)'
;RLDNLPLNLEDQRNIELWQAVLDQLNINEMPPPKKPRPDAKDSEEVIKFLTAQLTHAYDDFKSTGGQTVLRRLNRYELRNTLRDLLYLKGADFDPRARAVKLVDNNGNGSVERTGTDPLRFFPEDEKDEGFVNIGNHLVMSDFLLKLTLDAVEESLLRATHLEPRPLVKEQKFSGVFIKGKGQGEHPVETVSRDGNPDHEKLVVGYERFGRLVPSDLRKGVEQGARYRITIEASAHNPIHPWGEKIPLYNDPGFEISLNRASTSSGGIAGPTSRNLEVWSLIGNGKRQKFSVEVWLDKGWTPWIGWENGPDPKSLRVDQLMEKYLPESYFKRPDKKVDKSGHEQWYLNLARLLMKEEYPGPHLRIYSLVVEPLIESWPPESHVNLYGSGIGGTEEVKRLVKRFATRAFRRPVNQEEVQPFLNLVRTEEAKAVHSISEGIQEMKYKVFEGEWTSLPDFDSLKPTRKGEAKVGLIDLGHAPKREKFGIVYSGRIEAPLGGEYLFKMASDDGARIIVNQKTILEHDGLHGAVLKEARLDLSRGKHEIRVEYFAFGQPNSFRASWGLSGQVQVRLSKFGFDEKVKKTMQEGMPPLIRSLMDAYSAILCSPKFLYLEEDGEELTQYQIASRLSYFLWSSMPDGELISLAERKQLRNEKVLKKQVERMLADDRSKAFVNHFPAAWLRLDKLGEMPPSGGDYQFYKNVKIEPMLSDQVTRYFEDMLVSNSPIEKFINSEHTYMNQPLAKWIYRKEGIRGYVLKKVSAEPNRGGGIFTLPGLMTATANGVDTSPVVRGAWVLENILGTPPSPPPPDVEPLPTDTRKAKTIRDQLELHRKHAACNNCHRKIDPIGFPFENFDVVGRWRDQYKASRSKVDPSAVLSNGKKVNDILDLKKILMDKKELVVRCLTEKMLIYSTGRKLEVLDRGEVDRIVLELKKNKNRLRELVHLVVTSDVFLSK
;
A
#
# COMPACT_ATOMS: atom_id res chain seq x y z
N ARG A 1 3.97 -8.48 -50.00
CA ARG A 1 4.16 -7.58 -51.15
C ARG A 1 2.96 -6.67 -51.26
N LEU A 2 3.18 -5.36 -51.40
CA LEU A 2 2.10 -4.37 -51.49
C LEU A 2 1.22 -4.58 -52.72
N ASP A 3 1.78 -5.19 -53.77
CA ASP A 3 1.13 -5.48 -55.08
C ASP A 3 -0.12 -6.38 -54.93
N ASN A 4 -0.30 -7.09 -53.81
CA ASN A 4 -1.40 -8.01 -53.55
C ASN A 4 -2.34 -7.53 -52.43
N LEU A 5 -2.16 -6.31 -51.91
CA LEU A 5 -3.04 -5.76 -50.93
C LEU A 5 -4.21 -5.03 -51.62
N PRO A 6 -5.46 -5.46 -51.40
CA PRO A 6 -6.61 -4.76 -51.95
C PRO A 6 -6.73 -3.37 -51.33
N LEU A 7 -6.98 -2.36 -52.16
CA LEU A 7 -7.23 -0.98 -51.68
C LEU A 7 -8.68 -0.78 -51.19
N ASN A 8 -9.45 -1.87 -51.06
CA ASN A 8 -10.78 -1.79 -50.48
C ASN A 8 -10.67 -1.64 -48.96
N LEU A 9 -11.01 -0.44 -48.47
CA LEU A 9 -11.03 -0.09 -47.04
C LEU A 9 -12.43 -0.26 -46.39
N GLU A 10 -13.34 -1.01 -47.05
CA GLU A 10 -14.63 -1.44 -46.46
C GLU A 10 -14.46 -2.71 -45.60
N ASP A 11 -13.28 -3.34 -45.60
CA ASP A 11 -12.95 -4.50 -44.77
C ASP A 11 -11.93 -4.10 -43.70
N GLN A 12 -12.29 -4.33 -42.43
CA GLN A 12 -11.45 -4.04 -41.27
C GLN A 12 -10.05 -4.64 -41.38
N ARG A 13 -9.91 -5.86 -41.90
CA ARG A 13 -8.62 -6.51 -42.10
C ARG A 13 -7.74 -5.76 -43.11
N ASN A 14 -8.34 -5.17 -44.12
CA ASN A 14 -7.59 -4.36 -45.10
C ASN A 14 -7.18 -3.01 -44.49
N ILE A 15 -8.03 -2.41 -43.65
CA ILE A 15 -7.69 -1.20 -42.86
C ILE A 15 -6.49 -1.48 -41.99
N GLU A 16 -6.47 -2.60 -41.25
CA GLU A 16 -5.33 -3.02 -40.41
C GLU A 16 -4.03 -3.17 -41.21
N LEU A 17 -4.09 -3.83 -42.36
CA LEU A 17 -2.93 -4.05 -43.23
C LEU A 17 -2.38 -2.74 -43.78
N TRP A 18 -3.24 -1.85 -44.28
CA TRP A 18 -2.81 -0.54 -44.78
C TRP A 18 -2.33 0.40 -43.74
N GLN A 19 -2.91 0.32 -42.56
CA GLN A 19 -2.40 1.05 -41.42
C GLN A 19 -0.99 0.58 -41.01
N ALA A 20 -0.77 -0.73 -40.96
CA ALA A 20 0.58 -1.25 -40.70
C ALA A 20 1.59 -0.79 -41.76
N VAL A 21 1.17 -0.67 -43.03
CA VAL A 21 2.01 -0.09 -44.13
C VAL A 21 2.33 1.38 -43.86
N LEU A 22 1.32 2.19 -43.49
CA LEU A 22 1.50 3.60 -43.19
C LEU A 22 2.44 3.79 -41.95
N ASP A 23 2.32 2.95 -40.97
CA ASP A 23 3.19 3.01 -39.79
C ASP A 23 4.66 2.72 -40.16
N GLN A 24 4.90 1.72 -41.01
CA GLN A 24 6.24 1.41 -41.49
C GLN A 24 6.83 2.51 -42.39
N LEU A 25 5.98 3.22 -43.17
CA LEU A 25 6.40 4.39 -43.95
C LEU A 25 6.77 5.56 -43.04
N ASN A 26 5.96 5.85 -42.03
CA ASN A 26 6.18 6.94 -41.09
C ASN A 26 7.47 6.79 -40.26
N ILE A 27 7.86 5.55 -39.96
CA ILE A 27 9.13 5.27 -39.25
C ILE A 27 10.32 5.06 -40.21
N ASN A 28 10.12 5.26 -41.53
CA ASN A 28 11.12 5.05 -42.59
C ASN A 28 11.64 3.59 -42.71
N GLU A 29 10.81 2.61 -42.40
CA GLU A 29 11.14 1.18 -42.52
C GLU A 29 10.68 0.57 -43.88
N MET A 30 9.78 1.23 -44.54
CA MET A 30 9.41 0.92 -45.92
C MET A 30 9.91 2.03 -46.89
N PRO A 31 10.39 1.67 -48.05
CA PRO A 31 10.84 0.34 -48.54
C PRO A 31 12.02 -0.23 -47.71
N PRO A 32 12.18 -1.58 -47.67
CA PRO A 32 13.29 -2.22 -46.94
C PRO A 32 14.68 -1.68 -47.36
N PRO A 33 15.69 -1.67 -46.46
CA PRO A 33 17.00 -1.01 -46.70
C PRO A 33 17.74 -1.41 -47.97
N LYS A 34 17.44 -2.56 -48.56
CA LYS A 34 18.09 -3.07 -49.77
C LYS A 34 17.28 -2.74 -51.05
N LYS A 35 16.19 -2.02 -50.93
CA LYS A 35 15.37 -1.61 -52.08
C LYS A 35 15.55 -0.12 -52.34
N PRO A 36 15.43 0.32 -53.62
CA PRO A 36 15.42 1.73 -53.96
C PRO A 36 14.34 2.46 -53.13
N ARG A 37 14.68 3.59 -52.59
CA ARG A 37 13.75 4.46 -51.89
C ARG A 37 13.23 5.54 -52.82
N PRO A 38 11.92 5.82 -52.80
CA PRO A 38 11.37 6.96 -53.50
C PRO A 38 11.98 8.24 -52.91
N ASP A 39 11.92 9.32 -53.63
CA ASP A 39 12.34 10.61 -53.10
C ASP A 39 11.46 11.07 -51.94
N ALA A 40 11.90 12.09 -51.22
CA ALA A 40 11.18 12.55 -50.03
C ALA A 40 9.80 13.10 -50.35
N LYS A 41 9.62 13.68 -51.54
CA LYS A 41 8.35 14.26 -52.01
C LYS A 41 7.34 13.17 -52.34
N ASP A 42 7.76 12.14 -53.08
CA ASP A 42 6.91 11.00 -53.42
C ASP A 42 6.49 10.23 -52.17
N SER A 43 7.42 10.06 -51.22
CA SER A 43 7.12 9.42 -49.96
C SER A 43 6.08 10.21 -49.13
N GLU A 44 6.19 11.53 -49.10
CA GLU A 44 5.26 12.42 -48.44
C GLU A 44 3.86 12.39 -49.08
N GLU A 45 3.78 12.33 -50.42
CA GLU A 45 2.52 12.24 -51.14
C GLU A 45 1.79 10.92 -50.84
N VAL A 46 2.53 9.78 -50.83
CA VAL A 46 1.95 8.47 -50.49
C VAL A 46 1.48 8.43 -49.04
N ILE A 47 2.26 8.99 -48.09
CA ILE A 47 1.87 9.09 -46.68
C ILE A 47 0.59 9.94 -46.53
N LYS A 48 0.53 11.09 -47.20
CA LYS A 48 -0.66 11.97 -47.16
C LYS A 48 -1.88 11.27 -47.74
N PHE A 49 -1.73 10.58 -48.87
CA PHE A 49 -2.82 9.84 -49.53
C PHE A 49 -3.35 8.73 -48.61
N LEU A 50 -2.47 7.85 -48.10
CA LEU A 50 -2.86 6.77 -47.20
C LEU A 50 -3.50 7.30 -45.93
N THR A 51 -2.92 8.36 -45.33
CA THR A 51 -3.50 9.01 -44.13
C THR A 51 -4.92 9.48 -44.41
N ALA A 52 -5.15 10.17 -45.52
CA ALA A 52 -6.49 10.66 -45.87
C ALA A 52 -7.50 9.52 -46.10
N GLN A 53 -7.11 8.47 -46.81
CA GLN A 53 -7.99 7.31 -47.08
C GLN A 53 -8.32 6.54 -45.79
N LEU A 54 -7.34 6.32 -44.92
CA LEU A 54 -7.55 5.65 -43.63
C LEU A 54 -8.37 6.51 -42.67
N THR A 55 -8.15 7.83 -42.67
CA THR A 55 -8.99 8.75 -41.87
C THR A 55 -10.45 8.68 -42.31
N HIS A 56 -10.72 8.67 -43.61
CA HIS A 56 -12.07 8.52 -44.15
C HIS A 56 -12.69 7.16 -43.76
N ALA A 57 -11.93 6.08 -43.89
CA ALA A 57 -12.38 4.76 -43.46
C ALA A 57 -12.68 4.71 -41.95
N TYR A 58 -11.90 5.37 -41.11
CA TYR A 58 -12.18 5.48 -39.67
C TYR A 58 -13.44 6.29 -39.36
N ASP A 59 -13.73 7.33 -40.14
CA ASP A 59 -14.95 8.13 -39.99
C ASP A 59 -16.21 7.34 -40.41
N ASP A 60 -16.09 6.51 -41.45
CA ASP A 60 -17.18 5.65 -41.93
C ASP A 60 -17.44 4.46 -41.00
N PHE A 61 -16.39 3.87 -40.46
CA PHE A 61 -16.44 2.79 -39.48
C PHE A 61 -16.21 3.34 -38.06
N LYS A 62 -16.96 4.35 -37.66
CA LYS A 62 -16.88 4.81 -36.24
C LYS A 62 -16.94 3.61 -35.34
N SER A 63 -15.95 3.53 -34.46
CA SER A 63 -15.86 2.46 -33.46
C SER A 63 -17.20 2.30 -32.76
N THR A 64 -17.86 1.18 -32.99
CA THR A 64 -19.02 0.77 -32.17
C THR A 64 -18.59 0.27 -30.80
N GLY A 65 -17.32 0.53 -30.42
CA GLY A 65 -16.76 0.24 -29.10
C GLY A 65 -16.05 -1.10 -28.97
N GLY A 66 -15.72 -1.79 -30.05
CA GLY A 66 -15.03 -3.08 -30.02
C GLY A 66 -15.79 -4.18 -29.24
N GLN A 67 -15.25 -5.36 -29.17
CA GLN A 67 -15.82 -6.43 -28.32
C GLN A 67 -15.40 -6.18 -26.88
N THR A 68 -16.29 -5.61 -26.06
CA THR A 68 -16.05 -5.54 -24.61
C THR A 68 -16.15 -6.94 -24.05
N VAL A 69 -15.06 -7.46 -23.57
CA VAL A 69 -15.03 -8.72 -22.84
C VAL A 69 -15.56 -8.48 -21.43
N LEU A 70 -16.47 -9.34 -20.98
CA LEU A 70 -16.93 -9.33 -19.59
C LEU A 70 -15.70 -9.37 -18.64
N ARG A 71 -15.42 -8.27 -17.96
CA ARG A 71 -14.21 -8.06 -17.19
C ARG A 71 -14.44 -8.28 -15.70
N ARG A 72 -13.77 -9.27 -15.13
CA ARG A 72 -13.74 -9.49 -13.69
C ARG A 72 -12.97 -8.35 -12.99
N LEU A 73 -13.40 -7.98 -11.78
CA LEU A 73 -12.57 -7.15 -10.91
C LEU A 73 -11.23 -7.86 -10.64
N ASN A 74 -10.13 -7.15 -10.85
CA ASN A 74 -8.82 -7.66 -10.45
C ASN A 74 -8.66 -7.58 -8.92
N ARG A 75 -7.58 -8.13 -8.38
CA ARG A 75 -7.31 -8.18 -6.94
C ARG A 75 -7.37 -6.80 -6.27
N TYR A 76 -6.82 -5.77 -6.89
CA TYR A 76 -6.81 -4.41 -6.33
C TYR A 76 -8.19 -3.77 -6.37
N GLU A 77 -8.90 -3.94 -7.45
CA GLU A 77 -10.27 -3.44 -7.63
C GLU A 77 -11.23 -4.11 -6.66
N LEU A 78 -11.16 -5.44 -6.51
CA LEU A 78 -11.97 -6.18 -5.55
C LEU A 78 -11.70 -5.71 -4.11
N ARG A 79 -10.42 -5.59 -3.70
CA ARG A 79 -10.02 -5.10 -2.39
C ARG A 79 -10.57 -3.70 -2.11
N ASN A 80 -10.36 -2.77 -3.04
CA ASN A 80 -10.81 -1.39 -2.88
C ASN A 80 -12.33 -1.28 -2.88
N THR A 81 -13.01 -2.08 -3.71
CA THR A 81 -14.47 -2.15 -3.76
C THR A 81 -15.05 -2.67 -2.44
N LEU A 82 -14.49 -3.75 -1.88
CA LEU A 82 -14.90 -4.27 -0.57
C LEU A 82 -14.67 -3.23 0.54
N ARG A 83 -13.51 -2.53 0.52
CA ARG A 83 -13.23 -1.43 1.46
C ARG A 83 -14.33 -0.36 1.42
N ASP A 84 -14.65 0.13 0.23
CA ASP A 84 -15.56 1.29 0.08
C ASP A 84 -17.03 0.90 0.24
N LEU A 85 -17.40 -0.31 -0.18
CA LEU A 85 -18.75 -0.84 -0.02
C LEU A 85 -19.09 -1.13 1.44
N LEU A 86 -18.14 -1.74 2.17
CA LEU A 86 -18.31 -2.15 3.55
C LEU A 86 -17.79 -1.12 4.56
N TYR A 87 -17.27 0.04 4.11
CA TYR A 87 -16.66 1.06 4.96
C TYR A 87 -15.55 0.51 5.87
N LEU A 88 -14.76 -0.43 5.34
CA LEU A 88 -13.68 -1.04 6.10
C LEU A 88 -12.59 -0.03 6.39
N LYS A 89 -12.15 -0.01 7.64
CA LYS A 89 -11.05 0.83 8.13
C LYS A 89 -9.92 -0.09 8.60
N GLY A 90 -8.72 0.41 8.56
CA GLY A 90 -7.53 -0.34 8.97
C GLY A 90 -6.29 0.15 8.23
N ALA A 91 -5.11 -0.25 8.73
CA ALA A 91 -3.85 0.12 8.09
C ALA A 91 -3.74 -0.43 6.66
N ASP A 92 -4.25 -1.65 6.43
CA ASP A 92 -4.24 -2.29 5.11
C ASP A 92 -5.21 -1.64 4.11
N PHE A 93 -6.21 -0.91 4.60
CA PHE A 93 -7.22 -0.24 3.77
C PHE A 93 -6.98 1.26 3.59
N ASP A 94 -5.95 1.83 4.21
CA ASP A 94 -5.59 3.24 4.02
C ASP A 94 -5.11 3.45 2.57
N PRO A 95 -5.78 4.31 1.77
CA PRO A 95 -5.36 4.58 0.39
C PRO A 95 -3.95 5.14 0.27
N ARG A 96 -3.47 5.79 1.35
CA ARG A 96 -2.11 6.33 1.45
C ARG A 96 -1.09 5.28 1.86
N ALA A 97 -1.54 4.16 2.46
CA ALA A 97 -0.66 3.06 2.78
C ALA A 97 -0.23 2.37 1.48
N ARG A 98 1.08 2.19 1.34
CA ARG A 98 1.62 1.41 0.23
C ARG A 98 1.06 0.00 0.27
N ALA A 99 0.66 -0.53 -0.87
CA ALA A 99 0.45 -1.96 -1.01
C ALA A 99 1.74 -2.65 -0.57
N VAL A 100 1.69 -3.39 0.53
CA VAL A 100 2.84 -4.15 0.99
C VAL A 100 3.08 -5.22 -0.08
N LYS A 101 4.14 -5.03 -0.88
CA LYS A 101 4.61 -6.11 -1.75
C LYS A 101 5.01 -7.25 -0.82
N LEU A 102 4.43 -8.41 -1.02
CA LEU A 102 4.76 -9.59 -0.23
C LEU A 102 6.25 -9.90 -0.46
N VAL A 103 7.08 -9.62 0.52
CA VAL A 103 8.53 -9.82 0.44
C VAL A 103 8.86 -11.07 1.21
N ASP A 104 9.64 -11.96 0.60
CA ASP A 104 10.34 -13.02 1.33
C ASP A 104 11.37 -12.38 2.27
N ASN A 105 10.97 -12.12 3.51
CA ASN A 105 11.83 -11.46 4.51
C ASN A 105 12.98 -12.36 4.99
N ASN A 106 12.85 -13.68 4.82
CA ASN A 106 13.76 -14.68 5.37
C ASN A 106 14.69 -15.29 4.31
N GLY A 107 14.42 -15.05 3.03
CA GLY A 107 15.17 -15.63 1.92
C GLY A 107 15.00 -17.15 1.80
N ASN A 108 13.92 -17.71 2.35
CA ASN A 108 13.62 -19.14 2.34
C ASN A 108 12.74 -19.58 1.16
N GLY A 109 12.44 -18.66 0.23
CA GLY A 109 11.57 -18.88 -0.93
C GLY A 109 10.07 -18.87 -0.61
N SER A 110 9.67 -18.68 0.67
CA SER A 110 8.28 -18.50 1.04
C SER A 110 7.99 -17.04 1.34
N VAL A 111 6.97 -16.53 0.70
CA VAL A 111 6.47 -15.19 0.95
C VAL A 111 5.74 -15.20 2.29
N GLU A 112 6.23 -14.43 3.26
CA GLU A 112 5.52 -14.25 4.53
C GLU A 112 4.24 -13.46 4.27
N ARG A 113 3.14 -14.19 4.24
CA ARG A 113 1.79 -13.62 4.11
C ARG A 113 1.28 -13.13 5.47
N THR A 114 2.08 -12.26 6.10
CA THR A 114 1.72 -11.62 7.35
C THR A 114 1.00 -10.32 7.04
N GLY A 115 -0.28 -10.30 7.21
CA GLY A 115 -1.10 -9.12 7.04
C GLY A 115 -2.53 -9.42 7.40
N THR A 116 -3.31 -8.37 7.61
CA THR A 116 -4.73 -8.44 7.93
C THR A 116 -5.59 -8.23 6.67
N ASP A 117 -4.98 -8.08 5.47
CA ASP A 117 -5.70 -7.96 4.20
C ASP A 117 -6.52 -9.23 3.92
N PRO A 118 -7.85 -9.16 3.74
CA PRO A 118 -8.68 -10.32 3.40
C PRO A 118 -8.22 -11.02 2.12
N LEU A 119 -7.62 -10.29 1.16
CA LEU A 119 -7.15 -10.84 -0.10
C LEU A 119 -5.67 -11.29 -0.07
N ARG A 120 -5.06 -11.45 1.11
CA ARG A 120 -3.64 -11.84 1.27
C ARG A 120 -3.24 -13.16 0.59
N PHE A 121 -4.19 -14.05 0.39
CA PHE A 121 -3.97 -15.35 -0.25
C PHE A 121 -4.27 -15.37 -1.75
N PHE A 122 -4.76 -14.26 -2.31
CA PHE A 122 -5.05 -14.20 -3.74
C PHE A 122 -3.76 -14.29 -4.55
N PRO A 123 -3.77 -15.05 -5.64
CA PRO A 123 -2.69 -15.02 -6.63
C PRO A 123 -2.60 -13.63 -7.27
N GLU A 124 -1.47 -13.33 -7.87
CA GLU A 124 -1.38 -12.17 -8.75
C GLU A 124 -2.24 -12.40 -10.00
N ASP A 125 -2.93 -11.35 -10.45
CA ASP A 125 -3.65 -11.39 -11.70
C ASP A 125 -2.67 -11.46 -12.88
N GLU A 126 -3.07 -12.17 -13.94
CA GLU A 126 -2.30 -12.23 -15.18
C GLU A 126 -2.20 -10.84 -15.80
N LYS A 127 -1.05 -10.54 -16.40
CA LYS A 127 -0.73 -9.24 -16.96
C LYS A 127 -0.61 -9.32 -18.47
N ASP A 128 -1.28 -8.42 -19.16
CA ASP A 128 -1.07 -8.23 -20.59
C ASP A 128 -0.41 -6.85 -20.81
N GLU A 129 0.76 -6.83 -21.41
CA GLU A 129 1.59 -5.63 -21.60
C GLU A 129 1.83 -4.84 -20.31
N GLY A 130 1.78 -5.50 -19.13
CA GLY A 130 1.91 -4.88 -17.80
C GLY A 130 0.59 -4.50 -17.15
N PHE A 131 -0.51 -4.48 -17.87
CA PHE A 131 -1.85 -4.16 -17.35
C PHE A 131 -2.53 -5.39 -16.74
N VAL A 132 -3.06 -5.24 -15.52
CA VAL A 132 -3.77 -6.29 -14.78
C VAL A 132 -5.29 -6.17 -14.89
N ASN A 133 -5.79 -5.23 -15.67
CA ASN A 133 -7.22 -4.93 -15.80
C ASN A 133 -7.79 -5.24 -17.19
N ILE A 134 -7.05 -5.95 -18.04
CA ILE A 134 -7.53 -6.36 -19.36
C ILE A 134 -8.41 -7.60 -19.24
N GLY A 135 -9.65 -7.50 -19.70
CA GLY A 135 -10.70 -8.49 -19.46
C GLY A 135 -10.36 -9.91 -19.93
N ASN A 136 -9.71 -10.06 -21.10
CA ASN A 136 -9.38 -11.36 -21.69
C ASN A 136 -8.50 -12.26 -20.83
N HIS A 137 -7.74 -11.69 -19.89
CA HIS A 137 -6.81 -12.40 -18.99
C HIS A 137 -7.34 -12.61 -17.59
N LEU A 138 -8.51 -12.03 -17.26
CA LEU A 138 -9.10 -12.09 -15.92
C LEU A 138 -10.08 -13.27 -15.80
N VAL A 139 -9.54 -14.48 -15.73
CA VAL A 139 -10.33 -15.72 -15.60
C VAL A 139 -10.73 -15.97 -14.15
N MET A 140 -11.93 -16.52 -13.92
CA MET A 140 -12.40 -17.02 -12.63
C MET A 140 -12.26 -18.54 -12.58
N SER A 141 -11.39 -19.06 -11.73
CA SER A 141 -11.29 -20.49 -11.43
C SER A 141 -12.06 -20.83 -10.17
N ASP A 142 -12.37 -22.12 -9.96
CA ASP A 142 -13.00 -22.61 -8.72
C ASP A 142 -12.16 -22.27 -7.48
N PHE A 143 -10.82 -22.33 -7.62
CA PHE A 143 -9.91 -21.95 -6.55
C PHE A 143 -10.02 -20.45 -6.21
N LEU A 144 -10.07 -19.59 -7.24
CA LEU A 144 -10.22 -18.14 -7.03
C LEU A 144 -11.58 -17.79 -6.46
N LEU A 145 -12.65 -18.49 -6.90
CA LEU A 145 -14.00 -18.31 -6.35
C LEU A 145 -14.04 -18.66 -4.86
N LYS A 146 -13.39 -19.76 -4.45
CA LYS A 146 -13.27 -20.13 -3.04
C LYS A 146 -12.53 -19.04 -2.23
N LEU A 147 -11.38 -18.54 -2.73
CA LEU A 147 -10.66 -17.45 -2.07
C LEU A 147 -11.52 -16.18 -2.00
N THR A 148 -12.32 -15.91 -3.02
CA THR A 148 -13.25 -14.76 -3.04
C THR A 148 -14.30 -14.92 -1.93
N LEU A 149 -14.89 -16.09 -1.78
CA LEU A 149 -15.86 -16.35 -0.71
C LEU A 149 -15.23 -16.15 0.68
N ASP A 150 -14.03 -16.69 0.90
CA ASP A 150 -13.31 -16.54 2.17
C ASP A 150 -12.99 -15.06 2.47
N ALA A 151 -12.56 -14.30 1.47
CA ALA A 151 -12.25 -12.87 1.61
C ALA A 151 -13.51 -12.03 1.85
N VAL A 152 -14.60 -12.33 1.17
CA VAL A 152 -15.91 -11.69 1.35
C VAL A 152 -16.41 -11.92 2.76
N GLU A 153 -16.40 -13.16 3.23
CA GLU A 153 -16.83 -13.52 4.57
C GLU A 153 -15.99 -12.83 5.64
N GLU A 154 -14.65 -12.84 5.51
CA GLU A 154 -13.76 -12.12 6.42
C GLU A 154 -14.03 -10.60 6.41
N SER A 155 -14.30 -10.02 5.24
CA SER A 155 -14.62 -8.60 5.10
C SER A 155 -15.93 -8.21 5.77
N LEU A 156 -16.97 -9.04 5.61
CA LEU A 156 -18.26 -8.83 6.26
C LEU A 156 -18.15 -8.97 7.79
N LEU A 157 -17.39 -9.96 8.29
CA LEU A 157 -17.12 -10.12 9.72
C LEU A 157 -16.42 -8.88 10.29
N ARG A 158 -15.47 -8.30 9.58
CA ARG A 158 -14.78 -7.05 9.99
C ARG A 158 -15.70 -5.85 10.00
N ALA A 159 -16.68 -5.80 9.11
CA ALA A 159 -17.67 -4.73 9.06
C ALA A 159 -18.73 -4.87 10.16
N THR A 160 -18.83 -6.03 10.79
CA THR A 160 -19.84 -6.37 11.81
C THR A 160 -19.31 -6.12 13.20
N HIS A 161 -19.95 -5.21 13.92
CA HIS A 161 -19.59 -4.82 15.29
C HIS A 161 -20.74 -5.12 16.25
N LEU A 162 -20.60 -6.17 17.03
CA LEU A 162 -21.59 -6.62 18.02
C LEU A 162 -21.10 -6.38 19.45
N GLU A 163 -19.87 -5.86 19.59
CA GLU A 163 -19.31 -5.49 20.90
C GLU A 163 -19.91 -4.17 21.38
N PRO A 164 -19.93 -3.95 22.68
CA PRO A 164 -20.34 -2.66 23.23
C PRO A 164 -19.42 -1.51 22.79
N ARG A 165 -19.91 -0.29 22.88
CA ARG A 165 -19.09 0.89 22.58
C ARG A 165 -17.80 0.87 23.38
N PRO A 166 -16.61 0.91 22.73
CA PRO A 166 -15.36 0.87 23.47
C PRO A 166 -15.17 2.15 24.29
N LEU A 167 -14.81 1.99 25.56
CA LEU A 167 -14.46 3.07 26.46
C LEU A 167 -12.97 3.41 26.30
N VAL A 168 -12.62 4.11 25.24
CA VAL A 168 -11.25 4.55 25.00
C VAL A 168 -11.11 6.00 25.44
N LYS A 169 -10.07 6.27 26.23
CA LYS A 169 -9.77 7.64 26.71
C LYS A 169 -8.63 8.25 25.92
N GLU A 170 -8.62 9.57 25.86
CA GLU A 170 -7.46 10.33 25.44
C GLU A 170 -6.24 9.93 26.25
N GLN A 171 -5.13 9.68 25.58
CA GLN A 171 -3.84 9.42 26.22
C GLN A 171 -2.95 10.63 25.96
N LYS A 172 -2.55 11.29 27.05
CA LYS A 172 -1.68 12.46 27.00
C LYS A 172 -0.33 12.15 27.63
N PHE A 173 0.69 12.32 26.87
CA PHE A 173 2.08 12.17 27.29
C PHE A 173 2.74 13.55 27.26
N SER A 174 3.36 13.96 28.37
CA SER A 174 4.06 15.25 28.48
C SER A 174 5.30 15.10 29.35
N GLY A 175 6.29 15.93 29.10
CA GLY A 175 7.58 15.83 29.75
C GLY A 175 8.33 14.56 29.35
N VAL A 176 8.88 13.84 30.30
CA VAL A 176 9.55 12.56 30.08
C VAL A 176 8.52 11.42 30.12
N PHE A 177 8.17 10.85 29.00
CA PHE A 177 7.15 9.80 28.90
C PHE A 177 7.69 8.44 28.43
N ILE A 178 9.00 8.34 28.19
CA ILE A 178 9.68 7.05 28.00
C ILE A 178 10.16 6.54 29.35
N LYS A 179 9.42 5.57 29.88
CA LYS A 179 9.74 4.91 31.14
C LYS A 179 10.59 3.65 30.86
N GLY A 180 11.75 3.51 31.48
CA GLY A 180 12.50 2.28 31.43
C GLY A 180 14.00 2.50 31.64
N LYS A 181 14.65 1.55 32.27
CA LYS A 181 16.11 1.49 32.36
C LYS A 181 16.64 1.21 30.95
N GLY A 182 17.38 2.15 30.39
CA GLY A 182 18.23 1.89 29.21
C GLY A 182 19.35 0.90 29.54
N GLN A 183 19.02 -0.30 29.96
CA GLN A 183 19.95 -1.39 30.12
C GLN A 183 19.89 -2.27 28.88
N GLY A 184 20.87 -2.12 27.99
CA GLY A 184 21.11 -3.02 26.89
C GLY A 184 20.57 -2.61 25.51
N GLU A 185 19.75 -1.58 25.44
CA GLU A 185 19.31 -0.99 24.18
C GLU A 185 20.10 0.30 23.94
N HIS A 186 20.53 0.52 22.72
CA HIS A 186 21.52 1.53 22.33
C HIS A 186 21.33 2.90 22.99
N PRO A 187 22.44 3.52 23.49
CA PRO A 187 22.43 4.76 24.25
C PRO A 187 21.96 6.01 23.49
N VAL A 188 21.41 5.85 22.32
CA VAL A 188 21.00 6.93 21.42
C VAL A 188 19.50 7.12 21.40
N GLU A 189 18.77 6.34 22.17
CA GLU A 189 17.33 6.54 22.40
C GLU A 189 17.16 7.55 23.52
N THR A 190 16.72 8.73 23.13
CA THR A 190 15.95 9.65 23.92
C THR A 190 16.10 9.53 25.44
N VAL A 191 16.62 10.44 26.15
CA VAL A 191 16.16 10.85 27.49
C VAL A 191 16.90 12.07 28.00
N SER A 192 16.18 13.13 28.29
CA SER A 192 16.67 14.16 29.19
C SER A 192 16.63 13.57 30.61
N ARG A 193 17.77 13.28 31.22
CA ARG A 193 17.88 12.88 32.64
C ARG A 193 18.45 13.99 33.50
N ASP A 194 18.62 15.16 32.98
CA ASP A 194 19.35 16.27 33.62
C ASP A 194 18.47 17.16 34.49
N GLY A 195 17.39 16.61 35.05
CA GLY A 195 16.59 17.30 36.06
C GLY A 195 15.55 18.28 35.51
N ASN A 196 15.41 18.45 34.18
CA ASN A 196 14.35 19.23 33.58
C ASN A 196 13.39 18.32 32.81
N PRO A 197 12.30 17.89 33.40
CA PRO A 197 11.42 16.84 32.86
C PRO A 197 10.39 17.32 31.83
N ASP A 198 10.62 18.45 31.15
CA ASP A 198 9.61 19.05 30.32
C ASP A 198 9.58 18.52 28.86
N HIS A 199 10.55 17.69 28.45
CA HIS A 199 10.61 17.14 27.10
C HIS A 199 11.40 15.83 26.96
N GLU A 200 11.14 15.09 25.88
CA GLU A 200 12.03 14.04 25.38
C GLU A 200 13.00 14.62 24.35
N LYS A 201 14.25 14.18 24.38
CA LYS A 201 15.30 14.64 23.47
C LYS A 201 15.66 13.58 22.43
N LEU A 202 15.63 13.93 21.14
CA LEU A 202 15.98 13.04 20.05
C LEU A 202 17.21 13.62 19.34
N VAL A 203 18.34 12.89 19.39
CA VAL A 203 19.64 13.38 18.92
C VAL A 203 20.14 12.73 17.62
N VAL A 204 19.45 11.69 17.12
CA VAL A 204 19.78 10.99 15.89
C VAL A 204 18.58 10.79 15.02
N GLY A 205 18.83 10.68 13.73
CA GLY A 205 17.84 10.33 12.75
C GLY A 205 17.47 8.86 12.78
N TYR A 206 16.50 8.53 11.99
CA TYR A 206 15.71 7.33 12.02
C TYR A 206 16.48 6.00 11.81
N GLU A 207 17.62 5.93 11.11
CA GLU A 207 18.14 4.69 10.48
C GLU A 207 18.21 3.44 11.38
N ARG A 208 18.38 3.59 12.70
CA ARG A 208 18.33 2.43 13.63
C ARG A 208 17.67 2.72 14.97
N PHE A 209 17.74 3.94 15.50
CA PHE A 209 17.47 4.22 16.92
C PHE A 209 16.59 5.44 17.16
N GLY A 210 16.34 6.27 16.14
CA GLY A 210 15.55 7.49 16.25
C GLY A 210 14.04 7.29 16.25
N ARG A 211 13.51 6.27 16.96
CA ARG A 211 12.08 6.04 17.12
C ARG A 211 11.65 6.39 18.53
N LEU A 212 10.75 7.34 18.67
CA LEU A 212 10.18 7.70 19.93
C LEU A 212 8.78 7.09 20.08
N VAL A 213 8.64 6.13 20.99
CA VAL A 213 7.40 5.45 21.34
C VAL A 213 7.15 5.60 22.83
N PRO A 214 6.01 6.18 23.25
CA PRO A 214 5.67 6.24 24.68
C PRO A 214 5.65 4.85 25.31
N SER A 215 6.20 4.72 26.50
CA SER A 215 6.30 3.41 27.19
C SER A 215 4.95 2.75 27.39
N ASP A 216 3.93 3.54 27.71
CA ASP A 216 2.58 3.05 27.96
C ASP A 216 1.86 2.66 26.63
N LEU A 217 2.38 3.11 25.46
CA LEU A 217 1.89 2.72 24.14
C LEU A 217 2.71 1.59 23.48
N ARG A 218 3.68 1.00 24.15
CA ARG A 218 4.47 -0.11 23.60
C ARG A 218 3.65 -1.36 23.26
N LYS A 219 2.48 -1.51 23.86
CA LYS A 219 1.50 -2.56 23.53
C LYS A 219 0.50 -2.14 22.46
N GLY A 220 0.63 -0.91 21.96
CA GLY A 220 -0.30 -0.31 21.03
C GLY A 220 -1.62 0.16 21.64
N VAL A 221 -2.46 0.75 20.80
CA VAL A 221 -3.81 1.18 21.22
C VAL A 221 -4.70 -0.02 21.53
N GLU A 222 -5.59 0.14 22.50
CA GLU A 222 -6.48 -0.93 22.94
C GLU A 222 -7.62 -1.21 21.95
N GLN A 223 -8.00 -0.20 21.17
CA GLN A 223 -9.09 -0.28 20.20
C GLN A 223 -8.64 0.21 18.83
N GLY A 224 -9.06 -0.50 17.78
CA GLY A 224 -8.95 0.00 16.41
C GLY A 224 -9.92 1.16 16.20
N ALA A 225 -9.36 2.35 15.90
CA ALA A 225 -10.16 3.55 15.70
C ALA A 225 -9.39 4.61 14.91
N ARG A 226 -10.09 5.66 14.48
CA ARG A 226 -9.47 6.89 14.03
C ARG A 226 -8.99 7.67 15.26
N TYR A 227 -7.75 8.10 15.22
CA TYR A 227 -7.13 8.87 16.31
C TYR A 227 -6.65 10.21 15.77
N ARG A 228 -6.90 11.29 16.51
CA ARG A 228 -6.19 12.54 16.32
C ARG A 228 -4.91 12.48 17.14
N ILE A 229 -3.78 12.60 16.44
CA ILE A 229 -2.47 12.58 17.07
C ILE A 229 -1.90 13.98 16.99
N THR A 230 -1.62 14.59 18.14
CA THR A 230 -1.04 15.92 18.25
C THR A 230 0.32 15.84 18.90
N ILE A 231 1.32 16.44 18.25
CA ILE A 231 2.71 16.48 18.69
C ILE A 231 3.10 17.94 18.94
N GLU A 232 3.76 18.21 20.06
CA GLU A 232 4.40 19.50 20.33
C GLU A 232 5.92 19.30 20.37
N ALA A 233 6.64 20.00 19.49
CA ALA A 233 8.07 19.80 19.32
C ALA A 233 8.81 21.10 18.95
N SER A 234 10.13 21.10 19.14
CA SER A 234 11.02 22.16 18.66
C SER A 234 12.34 21.60 18.12
N ALA A 235 12.92 22.31 17.16
CA ALA A 235 14.26 22.06 16.64
C ALA A 235 15.29 22.87 17.43
N HIS A 236 16.41 22.26 17.77
CA HIS A 236 17.51 22.92 18.47
C HIS A 236 18.83 22.75 17.72
N ASN A 237 19.61 23.83 17.67
CA ASN A 237 20.94 23.88 17.06
C ASN A 237 20.98 23.29 15.63
N PRO A 238 20.10 23.74 14.71
CA PRO A 238 20.06 23.22 13.34
C PRO A 238 21.36 23.42 12.59
N ILE A 239 22.10 24.47 12.95
CA ILE A 239 23.48 24.74 12.49
C ILE A 239 24.41 24.56 13.70
N HIS A 240 25.22 23.51 13.65
CA HIS A 240 26.08 23.19 14.78
C HIS A 240 27.37 24.04 14.82
N PRO A 241 27.89 24.34 16.01
CA PRO A 241 29.04 25.24 16.17
C PRO A 241 30.42 24.53 16.07
N TRP A 242 30.52 23.30 15.57
CA TRP A 242 31.74 22.47 15.75
C TRP A 242 32.84 22.67 14.70
N GLY A 243 32.66 23.59 13.75
CA GLY A 243 33.66 23.89 12.76
C GLY A 243 33.93 22.80 11.71
N GLU A 244 34.81 23.08 10.76
CA GLU A 244 35.04 22.24 9.58
C GLU A 244 35.70 20.86 9.86
N LYS A 245 36.34 20.69 11.01
CA LYS A 245 37.05 19.45 11.36
C LYS A 245 36.15 18.29 11.74
N ILE A 246 34.87 18.56 12.04
CA ILE A 246 33.89 17.54 12.35
C ILE A 246 32.75 17.64 11.33
N PRO A 247 32.71 16.83 10.29
CA PRO A 247 31.67 16.87 9.27
C PRO A 247 30.34 16.36 9.88
N LEU A 248 29.63 17.27 10.51
CA LEU A 248 28.38 16.98 11.17
C LEU A 248 27.19 17.47 10.37
N TYR A 249 26.03 16.95 10.73
CA TYR A 249 24.76 17.36 10.24
C TYR A 249 24.60 18.89 10.40
N ASN A 250 24.30 19.53 9.31
CA ASN A 250 24.13 20.98 9.24
C ASN A 250 22.98 21.28 8.27
N ASP A 251 21.74 21.14 8.76
CA ASP A 251 20.52 21.31 7.96
C ASP A 251 19.60 22.29 8.71
N PRO A 252 19.28 23.46 8.11
CA PRO A 252 18.45 24.48 8.75
C PRO A 252 16.99 24.06 8.94
N GLY A 253 16.54 23.06 8.21
CA GLY A 253 15.17 22.54 8.26
C GLY A 253 15.10 21.13 8.86
N PHE A 254 14.55 20.99 10.06
CA PHE A 254 14.29 19.67 10.65
C PHE A 254 12.96 19.14 10.20
N GLU A 255 12.91 17.84 9.89
CA GLU A 255 11.69 17.13 9.48
C GLU A 255 11.30 16.10 10.55
N ILE A 256 10.21 16.37 11.26
CA ILE A 256 9.61 15.43 12.21
C ILE A 256 8.55 14.60 11.48
N SER A 257 8.56 13.29 11.68
CA SER A 257 7.57 12.39 11.08
C SER A 257 6.71 11.70 12.12
N LEU A 258 5.44 11.49 11.77
CA LEU A 258 4.56 10.55 12.42
C LEU A 258 4.50 9.26 11.61
N ASN A 259 4.57 8.15 12.31
CA ASN A 259 4.56 6.82 11.76
C ASN A 259 3.67 5.92 12.62
N ARG A 260 3.34 4.73 12.12
CA ARG A 260 2.64 3.71 12.92
C ARG A 260 3.28 2.34 12.74
N ALA A 261 3.18 1.50 13.74
CA ALA A 261 3.71 0.15 13.70
C ALA A 261 2.86 -0.81 14.51
N SER A 262 2.79 -2.05 14.06
CA SER A 262 2.26 -3.16 14.85
C SER A 262 3.21 -3.47 16.01
N THR A 263 2.67 -3.84 17.15
CA THR A 263 3.45 -4.23 18.33
C THR A 263 3.22 -5.70 18.67
N SER A 264 4.29 -6.40 19.04
CA SER A 264 4.22 -7.75 19.59
C SER A 264 5.16 -7.86 20.79
N SER A 265 4.75 -8.57 21.84
CA SER A 265 5.60 -8.89 23.00
C SER A 265 6.35 -7.71 23.64
N GLY A 266 5.82 -6.49 23.56
CA GLY A 266 6.40 -5.30 24.16
C GLY A 266 7.41 -4.52 23.30
N GLY A 267 7.53 -4.82 22.02
CA GLY A 267 8.36 -4.08 21.08
C GLY A 267 7.67 -3.81 19.75
N ILE A 268 8.23 -2.89 18.95
CA ILE A 268 7.80 -2.71 17.55
C ILE A 268 8.35 -3.89 16.74
N ALA A 269 7.49 -4.87 16.49
CA ALA A 269 7.77 -6.01 15.64
C ALA A 269 6.62 -6.21 14.66
N GLY A 270 6.92 -6.37 13.40
CA GLY A 270 5.92 -6.57 12.35
C GLY A 270 5.76 -5.38 11.39
N PRO A 271 4.65 -5.31 10.65
CA PRO A 271 4.43 -4.29 9.63
C PRO A 271 4.52 -2.86 10.21
N THR A 272 5.19 -1.99 9.50
CA THR A 272 5.28 -0.56 9.82
C THR A 272 4.81 0.26 8.63
N SER A 273 3.99 1.28 8.89
CA SER A 273 3.70 2.34 7.91
C SER A 273 4.48 3.58 8.30
N ARG A 274 5.36 4.02 7.41
CA ARG A 274 6.20 5.20 7.62
C ARG A 274 5.63 6.41 6.92
N ASN A 275 6.01 7.57 7.43
CA ASN A 275 5.70 8.86 6.84
C ASN A 275 4.20 9.03 6.58
N LEU A 276 3.38 8.69 7.59
CA LEU A 276 1.96 9.02 7.57
C LEU A 276 1.78 10.52 7.41
N GLU A 277 2.63 11.27 8.09
CA GLU A 277 2.75 12.71 7.96
C GLU A 277 4.18 13.14 8.26
N VAL A 278 4.66 14.20 7.60
CA VAL A 278 5.97 14.81 7.83
C VAL A 278 5.81 16.32 7.89
N TRP A 279 6.30 16.91 8.97
CA TRP A 279 6.24 18.36 9.19
C TRP A 279 7.63 18.94 9.29
N SER A 280 7.80 20.17 8.78
CA SER A 280 9.02 20.94 8.91
C SER A 280 8.95 21.79 10.17
N LEU A 281 9.97 21.66 11.02
CA LEU A 281 10.17 22.52 12.19
C LEU A 281 10.98 23.75 11.79
N ILE A 282 10.44 24.91 12.07
CA ILE A 282 11.03 26.21 11.70
C ILE A 282 11.63 26.90 12.92
N GLY A 283 12.84 27.39 12.79
CA GLY A 283 13.53 28.17 13.82
C GLY A 283 14.23 27.34 14.89
N ASN A 284 15.07 27.99 15.68
CA ASN A 284 15.82 27.37 16.77
C ASN A 284 15.05 27.57 18.11
N GLY A 285 14.73 26.49 18.79
CA GLY A 285 14.04 26.50 20.08
C GLY A 285 12.54 26.85 20.03
N LYS A 286 11.97 27.16 18.88
CA LYS A 286 10.55 27.53 18.75
C LYS A 286 9.65 26.30 18.87
N ARG A 287 8.78 26.26 19.89
CA ARG A 287 7.76 25.22 20.05
C ARG A 287 6.69 25.34 18.98
N GLN A 288 6.33 24.23 18.35
CA GLN A 288 5.31 24.13 17.31
C GLN A 288 4.43 22.91 17.57
N LYS A 289 3.13 23.05 17.24
CA LYS A 289 2.15 21.95 17.37
C LYS A 289 1.74 21.47 15.98
N PHE A 290 1.69 20.17 15.82
CA PHE A 290 1.26 19.49 14.61
C PHE A 290 0.18 18.47 14.97
N SER A 291 -0.84 18.35 14.13
CA SER A 291 -1.92 17.42 14.35
C SER A 291 -2.34 16.74 13.06
N VAL A 292 -2.65 15.46 13.15
CA VAL A 292 -3.16 14.67 12.02
C VAL A 292 -4.14 13.60 12.53
N GLU A 293 -5.09 13.25 11.69
CA GLU A 293 -6.01 12.16 11.96
C GLU A 293 -5.62 10.92 11.17
N VAL A 294 -5.38 9.81 11.88
CA VAL A 294 -4.94 8.54 11.31
C VAL A 294 -5.70 7.37 11.91
N TRP A 295 -5.86 6.30 11.14
CA TRP A 295 -6.37 5.05 11.67
C TRP A 295 -5.24 4.25 12.34
N LEU A 296 -5.46 3.81 13.59
CA LEU A 296 -4.61 2.84 14.27
C LEU A 296 -5.44 1.58 14.52
N ASP A 297 -4.93 0.44 14.09
CA ASP A 297 -5.52 -0.85 14.41
C ASP A 297 -5.21 -1.22 15.88
N LYS A 298 -6.04 -2.06 16.50
CA LYS A 298 -5.77 -2.58 17.83
C LYS A 298 -4.38 -3.24 17.89
N GLY A 299 -3.59 -2.88 18.87
CA GLY A 299 -2.21 -3.32 19.01
C GLY A 299 -1.21 -2.56 18.13
N TRP A 300 -1.63 -1.51 17.44
CA TRP A 300 -0.72 -0.61 16.73
C TRP A 300 -0.38 0.61 17.58
N THR A 301 0.83 1.10 17.43
CA THR A 301 1.32 2.28 18.14
C THR A 301 1.77 3.36 17.18
N PRO A 302 1.46 4.65 17.46
CA PRO A 302 2.14 5.74 16.77
C PRO A 302 3.58 5.87 17.28
N TRP A 303 4.49 6.26 16.40
CA TRP A 303 5.83 6.61 16.80
C TRP A 303 6.34 7.83 16.04
N ILE A 304 7.18 8.62 16.70
CA ILE A 304 7.76 9.84 16.16
C ILE A 304 9.18 9.56 15.70
N GLY A 305 9.55 10.10 14.54
CA GLY A 305 10.90 10.02 13.97
C GLY A 305 11.46 11.38 13.60
N TRP A 306 12.78 11.48 13.51
CA TRP A 306 13.47 12.60 12.91
C TRP A 306 13.97 12.18 11.53
N GLU A 307 13.22 12.54 10.48
CA GLU A 307 13.43 12.03 9.12
C GLU A 307 14.79 12.39 8.54
N ASN A 308 15.18 13.64 8.62
CA ASN A 308 16.45 14.13 8.11
C ASN A 308 17.52 14.30 9.20
N GLY A 309 17.36 13.64 10.35
CA GLY A 309 18.34 13.68 11.45
C GLY A 309 19.68 13.03 11.09
N PRO A 310 20.71 13.30 11.88
CA PRO A 310 22.04 12.79 11.62
C PRO A 310 22.12 11.26 11.77
N ASP A 311 22.89 10.63 10.89
CA ASP A 311 23.24 9.22 11.03
C ASP A 311 24.20 9.07 12.25
N PRO A 312 23.94 8.14 13.17
CA PRO A 312 24.85 7.88 14.30
C PRO A 312 26.30 7.64 13.93
N LYS A 313 26.56 7.08 12.74
CA LYS A 313 27.93 6.85 12.24
C LYS A 313 28.61 8.13 11.75
N SER A 314 27.85 9.07 11.23
CA SER A 314 28.36 10.34 10.76
C SER A 314 28.57 11.37 11.87
N LEU A 315 28.03 11.13 13.07
CA LEU A 315 28.23 11.99 14.24
C LEU A 315 29.66 12.01 14.78
N ARG A 316 30.57 11.18 14.28
CA ARG A 316 31.97 11.14 14.71
C ARG A 316 32.08 11.22 16.23
N VAL A 317 31.46 10.25 16.86
CA VAL A 317 31.27 10.16 18.31
C VAL A 317 32.59 10.26 19.08
N ASP A 318 33.63 9.64 18.55
CA ASP A 318 34.99 9.70 19.04
C ASP A 318 35.47 11.14 19.21
N GLN A 319 35.28 11.97 18.18
CA GLN A 319 35.68 13.39 18.20
C GLN A 319 34.79 14.22 19.12
N LEU A 320 33.50 13.87 19.22
CA LEU A 320 32.59 14.54 20.16
C LEU A 320 32.97 14.23 21.61
N MET A 321 33.30 12.99 21.92
CA MET A 321 33.77 12.59 23.25
C MET A 321 35.09 13.28 23.61
N GLU A 322 36.06 13.29 22.69
CA GLU A 322 37.34 13.99 22.90
C GLU A 322 37.17 15.45 23.25
N LYS A 323 36.24 16.14 22.58
CA LYS A 323 35.96 17.57 22.78
C LYS A 323 35.13 17.87 24.02
N TYR A 324 34.08 17.13 24.27
CA TYR A 324 33.05 17.47 25.27
C TYR A 324 33.10 16.60 26.54
N LEU A 325 33.80 15.47 26.51
CA LEU A 325 33.99 14.55 27.63
C LEU A 325 35.48 14.07 27.65
N PRO A 326 36.47 14.99 27.67
CA PRO A 326 37.87 14.64 27.59
C PRO A 326 38.31 13.70 28.72
N GLU A 327 37.75 13.86 29.91
CA GLU A 327 38.04 13.00 31.08
C GLU A 327 37.59 11.53 30.89
N SER A 328 36.57 11.32 30.02
CA SER A 328 36.03 9.99 29.74
C SER A 328 36.42 9.49 28.35
N TYR A 329 37.21 10.27 27.59
CA TYR A 329 37.59 9.91 26.23
C TYR A 329 38.59 8.76 26.22
N PHE A 330 38.29 7.73 25.48
CA PHE A 330 39.21 6.68 25.10
C PHE A 330 38.83 6.12 23.73
N LYS A 331 39.84 5.59 23.03
CA LYS A 331 39.60 5.02 21.71
C LYS A 331 38.63 3.85 21.80
N ARG A 332 37.70 3.77 20.88
CA ARG A 332 36.71 2.68 20.82
C ARG A 332 37.42 1.34 20.75
N PRO A 333 37.27 0.46 21.75
CA PRO A 333 37.86 -0.86 21.73
C PRO A 333 37.23 -1.77 20.69
N ASP A 334 37.99 -2.69 20.15
CA ASP A 334 37.43 -3.77 19.31
C ASP A 334 36.60 -4.69 20.20
N LYS A 335 35.33 -4.87 19.84
CA LYS A 335 34.37 -5.70 20.56
C LYS A 335 34.80 -7.15 20.70
N LYS A 336 35.60 -7.67 19.77
CA LYS A 336 36.15 -9.05 19.82
C LYS A 336 37.30 -9.20 20.81
N VAL A 337 38.02 -8.10 21.10
CA VAL A 337 39.19 -8.06 21.97
C VAL A 337 38.80 -7.61 23.38
N ASP A 338 38.00 -6.55 23.49
CA ASP A 338 37.56 -5.99 24.76
C ASP A 338 36.07 -5.61 24.69
N LYS A 339 35.22 -6.55 25.10
CA LYS A 339 33.76 -6.37 25.13
C LYS A 339 33.34 -5.34 26.17
N SER A 340 33.97 -5.35 27.33
CA SER A 340 33.63 -4.44 28.45
C SER A 340 33.98 -3.01 28.14
N GLY A 341 35.18 -2.76 27.61
CA GLY A 341 35.61 -1.43 27.16
C GLY A 341 34.74 -0.89 25.99
N HIS A 342 34.33 -1.78 25.11
CA HIS A 342 33.40 -1.43 24.02
C HIS A 342 32.00 -0.98 24.52
N GLU A 343 31.47 -1.67 25.53
CA GLU A 343 30.21 -1.31 26.20
C GLU A 343 30.35 0.01 26.97
N GLN A 344 31.44 0.20 27.68
CA GLN A 344 31.75 1.43 28.41
C GLN A 344 31.85 2.65 27.48
N TRP A 345 32.43 2.43 26.28
CA TRP A 345 32.52 3.48 25.28
C TRP A 345 31.13 3.97 24.83
N TYR A 346 30.17 3.06 24.64
CA TYR A 346 28.78 3.43 24.34
C TYR A 346 28.08 4.13 25.49
N LEU A 347 28.35 3.75 26.74
CA LEU A 347 27.77 4.45 27.90
C LEU A 347 28.28 5.90 28.03
N ASN A 348 29.55 6.12 27.72
CA ASN A 348 30.11 7.48 27.72
C ASN A 348 29.56 8.31 26.56
N LEU A 349 29.34 7.72 25.40
CA LEU A 349 28.61 8.34 24.31
C LEU A 349 27.21 8.79 24.72
N ALA A 350 26.47 7.90 25.37
CA ALA A 350 25.13 8.22 25.87
C ALA A 350 25.16 9.41 26.82
N ARG A 351 26.11 9.46 27.76
CA ARG A 351 26.26 10.58 28.67
C ARG A 351 26.49 11.89 27.96
N LEU A 352 27.35 11.90 26.92
CA LEU A 352 27.58 13.09 26.11
C LEU A 352 26.31 13.60 25.45
N LEU A 353 25.60 12.73 24.76
CA LEU A 353 24.43 13.09 23.96
C LEU A 353 23.23 13.48 24.83
N MET A 354 23.23 13.10 26.11
CA MET A 354 22.17 13.39 27.07
C MET A 354 22.39 14.64 27.91
N LYS A 355 23.58 15.25 27.85
CA LYS A 355 23.83 16.51 28.54
C LYS A 355 22.92 17.61 27.98
N GLU A 356 22.40 18.47 28.87
CA GLU A 356 21.60 19.63 28.47
C GLU A 356 22.43 20.58 27.62
N GLU A 357 23.71 20.69 27.91
CA GLU A 357 24.69 21.52 27.19
C GLU A 357 25.10 20.93 25.83
N TYR A 358 24.57 19.76 25.41
CA TYR A 358 24.90 19.19 24.11
C TYR A 358 24.62 20.21 23.00
N PRO A 359 25.68 20.76 22.37
CA PRO A 359 25.53 21.86 21.40
C PRO A 359 25.15 21.38 20.00
N GLY A 360 24.96 20.07 19.82
CA GLY A 360 24.61 19.50 18.52
C GLY A 360 23.14 19.62 18.18
N PRO A 361 22.79 19.31 16.92
CA PRO A 361 21.43 19.33 16.45
C PRO A 361 20.60 18.27 17.19
N HIS A 362 19.45 18.68 17.71
CA HIS A 362 18.51 17.76 18.35
C HIS A 362 17.06 18.25 18.29
N LEU A 363 16.13 17.32 18.39
CA LEU A 363 14.71 17.61 18.58
C LEU A 363 14.35 17.53 20.06
N ARG A 364 13.44 18.40 20.51
CA ARG A 364 12.74 18.28 21.79
C ARG A 364 11.26 18.03 21.53
N ILE A 365 10.74 16.98 22.13
CA ILE A 365 9.32 16.59 22.04
C ILE A 365 8.71 16.83 23.41
N TYR A 366 7.81 17.81 23.51
CA TYR A 366 7.22 18.24 24.78
C TYR A 366 5.96 17.47 25.13
N SER A 367 5.18 17.12 24.11
CA SER A 367 3.97 16.33 24.31
C SER A 367 3.57 15.53 23.09
N LEU A 368 2.90 14.43 23.35
CA LEU A 368 2.17 13.62 22.39
C LEU A 368 0.78 13.35 22.95
N VAL A 369 -0.25 13.72 22.22
CA VAL A 369 -1.65 13.45 22.58
C VAL A 369 -2.21 12.48 21.55
N VAL A 370 -2.82 11.40 22.02
CA VAL A 370 -3.48 10.37 21.21
C VAL A 370 -4.96 10.34 21.59
N GLU A 371 -5.78 11.06 20.84
CA GLU A 371 -7.21 11.25 21.09
C GLU A 371 -8.03 10.32 20.19
N PRO A 372 -8.82 9.38 20.72
CA PRO A 372 -9.69 8.54 19.92
C PRO A 372 -10.90 9.36 19.40
N LEU A 373 -11.15 9.25 18.09
CA LEU A 373 -12.28 9.87 17.42
C LEU A 373 -13.38 8.83 17.16
N ILE A 374 -14.14 8.49 18.20
CA ILE A 374 -15.28 7.57 18.09
C ILE A 374 -16.56 8.40 18.08
N GLU A 375 -16.97 8.81 16.87
CA GLU A 375 -18.12 9.72 16.68
C GLU A 375 -19.46 9.01 16.92
N SER A 376 -19.58 7.78 16.44
CA SER A 376 -20.79 6.97 16.54
C SER A 376 -20.50 5.53 16.89
N TRP A 377 -21.45 4.86 17.53
CA TRP A 377 -21.42 3.44 17.77
C TRP A 377 -22.84 2.85 17.62
N PRO A 378 -23.03 1.76 16.89
CA PRO A 378 -22.01 1.02 16.10
C PRO A 378 -21.40 1.87 14.97
N PRO A 379 -20.21 1.48 14.46
CA PRO A 379 -19.57 2.16 13.34
C PRO A 379 -20.43 2.14 12.06
N GLU A 380 -20.16 3.08 11.17
CA GLU A 380 -20.86 3.22 9.89
C GLU A 380 -20.89 1.91 9.06
N SER A 381 -19.81 1.12 9.12
CA SER A 381 -19.74 -0.21 8.49
C SER A 381 -20.88 -1.13 8.95
N HIS A 382 -21.12 -1.20 10.24
CA HIS A 382 -22.21 -2.01 10.81
C HIS A 382 -23.59 -1.43 10.48
N VAL A 383 -23.77 -0.11 10.68
CA VAL A 383 -25.06 0.56 10.44
C VAL A 383 -25.50 0.44 8.96
N ASN A 384 -24.55 0.50 8.05
CA ASN A 384 -24.86 0.31 6.63
C ASN A 384 -25.28 -1.12 6.27
N LEU A 385 -24.80 -2.12 6.98
CA LEU A 385 -25.19 -3.52 6.77
C LEU A 385 -26.51 -3.87 7.47
N TYR A 386 -26.68 -3.45 8.72
CA TYR A 386 -27.71 -3.98 9.62
C TYR A 386 -28.69 -2.92 10.14
N GLY A 387 -28.54 -1.66 9.76
CA GLY A 387 -29.34 -0.55 10.29
C GLY A 387 -28.96 -0.19 11.72
N SER A 388 -29.87 0.55 12.39
CA SER A 388 -29.69 0.99 13.79
C SER A 388 -30.21 -0.02 14.83
N GLY A 389 -30.39 -1.27 14.47
CA GLY A 389 -30.70 -2.35 15.40
C GLY A 389 -32.17 -2.76 15.50
N ILE A 390 -33.05 -2.28 14.63
CA ILE A 390 -34.46 -2.67 14.60
C ILE A 390 -34.70 -3.54 13.37
N GLY A 391 -34.97 -4.83 13.59
CA GLY A 391 -35.36 -5.75 12.53
C GLY A 391 -36.85 -5.66 12.18
N GLY A 392 -37.18 -6.09 10.97
CA GLY A 392 -38.53 -6.24 10.45
C GLY A 392 -38.46 -6.52 8.97
N THR A 393 -39.48 -7.16 8.40
CA THR A 393 -39.44 -7.63 7.01
C THR A 393 -39.18 -6.51 6.02
N GLU A 394 -39.79 -5.36 6.20
CA GLU A 394 -39.59 -4.19 5.30
C GLU A 394 -38.20 -3.58 5.45
N GLU A 395 -37.68 -3.52 6.69
CA GLU A 395 -36.31 -3.06 6.90
C GLU A 395 -35.27 -3.99 6.26
N VAL A 396 -35.45 -5.30 6.41
CA VAL A 396 -34.59 -6.32 5.75
C VAL A 396 -34.63 -6.14 4.24
N LYS A 397 -35.81 -5.97 3.63
CA LYS A 397 -35.92 -5.71 2.20
C LYS A 397 -35.17 -4.44 1.80
N ARG A 398 -35.31 -3.37 2.58
CA ARG A 398 -34.63 -2.09 2.37
C ARG A 398 -33.11 -2.25 2.44
N LEU A 399 -32.61 -2.96 3.45
CA LEU A 399 -31.19 -3.21 3.66
C LEU A 399 -30.58 -4.01 2.51
N VAL A 400 -31.17 -5.16 2.15
CA VAL A 400 -30.67 -6.02 1.06
C VAL A 400 -30.73 -5.29 -0.28
N LYS A 401 -31.82 -4.57 -0.58
CA LYS A 401 -31.95 -3.79 -1.81
C LYS A 401 -30.91 -2.66 -1.89
N ARG A 402 -30.74 -1.91 -0.80
CA ARG A 402 -29.69 -0.87 -0.71
C ARG A 402 -28.29 -1.44 -0.92
N PHE A 403 -28.00 -2.56 -0.29
CA PHE A 403 -26.71 -3.20 -0.41
C PHE A 403 -26.46 -3.71 -1.85
N ALA A 404 -27.43 -4.39 -2.45
CA ALA A 404 -27.34 -4.86 -3.84
C ALA A 404 -27.19 -3.69 -4.83
N THR A 405 -27.94 -2.60 -4.64
CA THR A 405 -27.81 -1.38 -5.47
C THR A 405 -26.40 -0.84 -5.46
N ARG A 406 -25.76 -0.77 -4.29
CA ARG A 406 -24.38 -0.32 -4.17
C ARG A 406 -23.39 -1.33 -4.75
N ALA A 407 -23.58 -2.62 -4.42
CA ALA A 407 -22.69 -3.70 -4.88
C ALA A 407 -22.72 -3.82 -6.42
N PHE A 408 -23.88 -3.72 -7.05
CA PHE A 408 -24.03 -3.81 -8.51
C PHE A 408 -23.83 -2.44 -9.21
N ARG A 409 -23.53 -1.38 -8.44
CA ARG A 409 -23.17 -0.04 -8.96
C ARG A 409 -24.28 0.60 -9.80
N ARG A 410 -25.53 0.13 -9.66
CA ARG A 410 -26.74 0.63 -10.33
C ARG A 410 -27.98 0.29 -9.51
N PRO A 411 -29.11 0.97 -9.75
CA PRO A 411 -30.40 0.55 -9.19
C PRO A 411 -30.75 -0.89 -9.56
N VAL A 412 -31.32 -1.59 -8.61
CA VAL A 412 -31.79 -2.99 -8.79
C VAL A 412 -33.30 -3.04 -8.71
N ASN A 413 -33.90 -3.95 -9.50
CA ASN A 413 -35.32 -4.23 -9.45
C ASN A 413 -35.66 -5.31 -8.40
N GLN A 414 -36.94 -5.59 -8.20
CA GLN A 414 -37.38 -6.56 -7.19
C GLN A 414 -36.98 -8.00 -7.55
N GLU A 415 -37.02 -8.36 -8.82
CA GLU A 415 -36.68 -9.71 -9.30
C GLU A 415 -35.20 -10.03 -9.05
N GLU A 416 -34.34 -9.06 -9.26
CA GLU A 416 -32.88 -9.18 -9.01
C GLU A 416 -32.55 -9.39 -7.54
N VAL A 417 -33.36 -8.83 -6.64
CA VAL A 417 -33.10 -8.87 -5.18
C VAL A 417 -33.76 -10.08 -4.52
N GLN A 418 -34.82 -10.62 -5.12
CA GLN A 418 -35.62 -11.69 -4.53
C GLN A 418 -34.83 -12.96 -4.17
N PRO A 419 -33.88 -13.45 -5.00
CA PRO A 419 -33.08 -14.62 -4.62
C PRO A 419 -32.29 -14.41 -3.31
N PHE A 420 -31.77 -13.21 -3.09
CA PHE A 420 -31.00 -12.87 -1.88
C PHE A 420 -31.93 -12.69 -0.66
N LEU A 421 -33.12 -12.15 -0.86
CA LEU A 421 -34.13 -12.06 0.21
C LEU A 421 -34.61 -13.44 0.68
N ASN A 422 -34.65 -14.43 -0.22
CA ASN A 422 -35.01 -15.77 0.13
C ASN A 422 -34.00 -16.48 1.02
N LEU A 423 -32.77 -15.98 1.09
CA LEU A 423 -31.75 -16.49 2.02
C LEU A 423 -32.00 -15.99 3.46
N VAL A 424 -32.74 -14.88 3.61
CA VAL A 424 -33.05 -14.33 4.93
C VAL A 424 -34.34 -14.98 5.42
N ARG A 425 -34.26 -15.79 6.48
CA ARG A 425 -35.42 -16.49 7.04
C ARG A 425 -36.42 -15.50 7.61
N THR A 426 -37.72 -15.73 7.31
CA THR A 426 -38.79 -14.80 7.69
C THR A 426 -38.90 -14.59 9.21
N GLU A 427 -38.67 -15.62 9.99
CA GLU A 427 -38.71 -15.54 11.46
C GLU A 427 -37.54 -14.74 12.00
N GLU A 428 -36.36 -14.87 11.41
CA GLU A 428 -35.16 -14.06 11.75
C GLU A 428 -35.34 -12.60 11.38
N ALA A 429 -36.00 -12.30 10.26
CA ALA A 429 -36.31 -10.94 9.82
C ALA A 429 -37.23 -10.17 10.77
N LYS A 430 -38.02 -10.88 11.57
CA LYS A 430 -38.90 -10.27 12.59
C LYS A 430 -38.17 -10.06 13.93
N ALA A 431 -36.97 -10.60 14.11
CA ALA A 431 -36.22 -10.44 15.35
C ALA A 431 -35.75 -8.99 15.55
N VAL A 432 -35.80 -8.53 16.77
CA VAL A 432 -35.26 -7.24 17.18
C VAL A 432 -33.87 -7.46 17.75
N HIS A 433 -32.88 -6.74 17.23
CA HIS A 433 -31.50 -6.81 17.70
C HIS A 433 -31.07 -5.52 18.36
N SER A 434 -30.47 -5.66 19.54
CA SER A 434 -29.75 -4.60 20.23
C SER A 434 -28.33 -5.05 20.55
N ILE A 435 -27.38 -4.10 20.53
CA ILE A 435 -26.00 -4.39 20.93
C ILE A 435 -25.89 -4.19 22.43
N SER A 436 -25.34 -5.20 23.13
CA SER A 436 -25.10 -5.16 24.56
C SER A 436 -23.96 -4.21 24.92
N GLU A 437 -24.08 -3.41 25.95
CA GLU A 437 -23.03 -2.50 26.46
C GLU A 437 -21.93 -3.21 27.27
N GLY A 438 -21.98 -4.53 27.45
CA GLY A 438 -20.95 -5.32 28.16
C GLY A 438 -21.05 -5.24 29.66
N ILE A 439 -19.95 -5.60 30.34
CA ILE A 439 -19.93 -5.62 31.83
C ILE A 439 -19.68 -4.22 32.36
N GLN A 440 -20.54 -3.79 33.24
CA GLN A 440 -20.46 -2.48 33.92
C GLN A 440 -19.97 -2.63 35.35
N GLU A 441 -19.41 -1.55 35.91
CA GLU A 441 -19.04 -1.43 37.34
C GLU A 441 -18.13 -2.55 37.84
N MET A 442 -17.20 -3.04 36.96
CA MET A 442 -16.32 -4.16 37.32
C MET A 442 -15.27 -3.78 38.37
N LYS A 443 -15.28 -4.51 39.48
CA LYS A 443 -14.27 -4.40 40.55
C LYS A 443 -13.48 -5.67 40.65
N TYR A 444 -12.23 -5.56 41.09
CA TYR A 444 -11.38 -6.74 41.31
C TYR A 444 -10.78 -6.73 42.75
N LYS A 445 -10.51 -7.93 43.25
CA LYS A 445 -9.74 -8.22 44.45
C LYS A 445 -8.68 -9.25 44.14
N VAL A 446 -7.44 -9.02 44.57
CA VAL A 446 -6.33 -9.95 44.42
C VAL A 446 -5.93 -10.50 45.76
N PHE A 447 -5.63 -11.77 45.82
CA PHE A 447 -5.22 -12.51 47.01
C PHE A 447 -3.88 -13.21 46.70
N GLU A 448 -2.95 -13.23 47.60
CA GLU A 448 -1.73 -13.98 47.52
C GLU A 448 -1.84 -15.25 48.36
N GLY A 449 -1.50 -16.38 47.78
CA GLY A 449 -1.55 -17.69 48.46
C GLY A 449 -1.32 -18.85 47.47
N GLU A 450 -1.12 -20.01 48.01
CA GLU A 450 -0.99 -21.27 47.27
C GLU A 450 -2.22 -22.12 47.55
N TRP A 451 -2.96 -22.44 46.49
CA TRP A 451 -4.14 -23.26 46.53
C TRP A 451 -4.08 -24.38 45.48
N THR A 452 -4.57 -25.51 45.81
CA THR A 452 -4.78 -26.65 44.88
C THR A 452 -6.24 -26.82 44.49
N SER A 453 -7.14 -26.02 45.09
CA SER A 453 -8.57 -25.90 44.74
C SER A 453 -9.02 -24.46 45.05
N LEU A 454 -10.17 -24.05 44.52
CA LEU A 454 -10.73 -22.71 44.72
C LEU A 454 -10.95 -22.43 46.21
N PRO A 455 -10.26 -21.43 46.79
CA PRO A 455 -10.48 -21.07 48.19
C PRO A 455 -11.82 -20.35 48.36
N ASP A 456 -12.27 -20.25 49.57
CA ASP A 456 -13.33 -19.32 49.94
C ASP A 456 -12.72 -17.89 49.98
N PHE A 457 -12.79 -17.19 48.86
CA PHE A 457 -12.25 -15.84 48.72
C PHE A 457 -12.90 -14.81 49.62
N ASP A 458 -14.10 -15.05 50.12
CA ASP A 458 -14.79 -14.11 51.00
C ASP A 458 -14.24 -14.19 52.44
N SER A 459 -13.66 -15.33 52.83
CA SER A 459 -12.96 -15.50 54.11
C SER A 459 -11.54 -14.93 54.12
N LEU A 460 -10.98 -14.60 52.93
CA LEU A 460 -9.62 -14.13 52.76
C LEU A 460 -9.51 -12.59 52.73
N LYS A 461 -8.40 -12.07 53.22
CA LYS A 461 -8.10 -10.64 53.12
C LYS A 461 -7.40 -10.32 51.77
N PRO A 462 -7.97 -9.45 50.91
CA PRO A 462 -7.34 -9.12 49.65
C PRO A 462 -6.07 -8.28 49.87
N THR A 463 -5.01 -8.61 49.12
CA THR A 463 -3.76 -7.84 49.11
C THR A 463 -3.85 -6.60 48.24
N ARG A 464 -4.74 -6.65 47.24
CA ARG A 464 -5.01 -5.53 46.34
C ARG A 464 -6.49 -5.53 45.92
N LYS A 465 -7.04 -4.34 45.73
CA LYS A 465 -8.39 -4.16 45.18
C LYS A 465 -8.45 -2.90 44.31
N GLY A 466 -9.36 -2.87 43.35
CA GLY A 466 -9.53 -1.73 42.44
C GLY A 466 -10.72 -1.90 41.50
N GLU A 467 -10.84 -0.98 40.56
CA GLU A 467 -11.83 -1.03 39.52
C GLU A 467 -11.15 -1.45 38.20
N ALA A 468 -11.77 -2.36 37.47
CA ALA A 468 -11.30 -2.77 36.14
C ALA A 468 -11.77 -1.72 35.12
N LYS A 469 -10.84 -0.95 34.60
CA LYS A 469 -11.10 0.25 33.75
C LYS A 469 -11.89 0.00 32.45
N VAL A 470 -12.04 -1.23 32.00
CA VAL A 470 -12.61 -1.54 30.66
C VAL A 470 -13.64 -2.67 30.70
N GLY A 471 -14.11 -3.09 31.88
CA GLY A 471 -15.04 -4.23 31.99
C GLY A 471 -14.46 -5.58 31.49
N LEU A 472 -13.14 -5.72 31.44
CA LEU A 472 -12.43 -6.92 30.98
C LEU A 472 -11.73 -7.60 32.15
N ILE A 473 -11.79 -8.92 32.20
CA ILE A 473 -11.00 -9.73 33.10
C ILE A 473 -9.57 -9.79 32.59
N ASP A 474 -8.63 -9.23 33.34
CA ASP A 474 -7.20 -9.16 33.00
C ASP A 474 -6.34 -9.65 34.18
N LEU A 475 -5.64 -10.77 34.00
CA LEU A 475 -4.73 -11.32 35.00
C LEU A 475 -3.55 -10.37 35.34
N GLY A 476 -3.32 -9.35 34.54
CA GLY A 476 -2.32 -8.30 34.77
C GLY A 476 -2.60 -7.43 36.02
N HIS A 477 -3.79 -7.51 36.62
CA HIS A 477 -4.08 -6.90 37.88
C HIS A 477 -3.33 -7.57 39.07
N ALA A 478 -2.95 -8.85 38.93
CA ALA A 478 -2.17 -9.55 39.93
C ALA A 478 -0.69 -9.08 39.90
N PRO A 479 -0.08 -8.83 41.07
CA PRO A 479 1.33 -8.36 41.13
C PRO A 479 2.35 -9.47 40.82
N LYS A 480 1.94 -10.72 40.97
CA LYS A 480 2.74 -11.92 40.71
C LYS A 480 2.13 -12.71 39.56
N ARG A 481 2.95 -13.52 38.90
CA ARG A 481 2.51 -14.40 37.81
C ARG A 481 2.15 -15.81 38.26
N GLU A 482 2.27 -16.10 39.55
CA GLU A 482 1.95 -17.39 40.14
C GLU A 482 1.55 -17.21 41.60
N LYS A 483 0.91 -18.20 42.18
CA LYS A 483 0.49 -18.23 43.57
C LYS A 483 -0.38 -17.04 43.98
N PHE A 484 -1.40 -16.78 43.19
CA PHE A 484 -2.38 -15.74 43.42
C PHE A 484 -3.81 -16.19 43.12
N GLY A 485 -4.74 -15.55 43.78
CA GLY A 485 -6.16 -15.63 43.42
C GLY A 485 -6.68 -14.27 43.01
N ILE A 486 -7.68 -14.22 42.15
CA ILE A 486 -8.32 -13.00 41.70
C ILE A 486 -9.84 -13.18 41.60
N VAL A 487 -10.58 -12.23 42.15
CA VAL A 487 -12.03 -12.18 42.08
C VAL A 487 -12.46 -10.92 41.36
N TYR A 488 -13.23 -11.07 40.31
CA TYR A 488 -13.94 -9.98 39.64
C TYR A 488 -15.40 -9.99 40.03
N SER A 489 -15.97 -8.83 40.27
CA SER A 489 -17.41 -8.64 40.48
C SER A 489 -17.92 -7.40 39.77
N GLY A 490 -19.08 -7.48 39.16
CA GLY A 490 -19.68 -6.41 38.38
C GLY A 490 -21.10 -6.74 37.94
N ARG A 491 -21.57 -6.04 36.92
CA ARG A 491 -22.90 -6.27 36.35
C ARG A 491 -22.83 -6.48 34.87
N ILE A 492 -23.57 -7.46 34.36
CA ILE A 492 -23.83 -7.66 32.96
C ILE A 492 -25.25 -7.21 32.65
N GLU A 493 -25.45 -6.64 31.44
CA GLU A 493 -26.76 -6.22 30.97
C GLU A 493 -27.27 -7.16 29.89
N ALA A 494 -28.32 -7.88 30.16
CA ALA A 494 -29.02 -8.72 29.21
C ALA A 494 -30.02 -7.85 28.44
N PRO A 495 -29.76 -7.52 27.14
CA PRO A 495 -30.63 -6.61 26.37
C PRO A 495 -31.98 -7.28 26.04
N LEU A 496 -32.02 -8.59 26.00
CA LEU A 496 -33.22 -9.41 25.76
C LEU A 496 -33.34 -10.50 26.83
N GLY A 497 -34.56 -10.91 27.16
CA GLY A 497 -34.79 -12.15 27.92
C GLY A 497 -34.52 -13.36 27.03
N GLY A 498 -33.85 -14.40 27.57
CA GLY A 498 -33.59 -15.64 26.83
C GLY A 498 -32.39 -16.40 27.38
N GLU A 499 -32.04 -17.47 26.69
CA GLU A 499 -30.94 -18.37 27.07
C GLU A 499 -29.59 -17.72 26.70
N TYR A 500 -28.73 -17.55 27.69
CA TYR A 500 -27.36 -17.04 27.51
C TYR A 500 -26.35 -18.16 27.68
N LEU A 501 -25.35 -18.18 26.79
CA LEU A 501 -24.24 -19.12 26.81
C LEU A 501 -23.02 -18.44 27.45
N PHE A 502 -22.49 -19.07 28.49
CA PHE A 502 -21.26 -18.70 29.16
C PHE A 502 -20.16 -19.71 28.82
N LYS A 503 -18.97 -19.25 28.54
CA LYS A 503 -17.79 -20.09 28.26
C LYS A 503 -16.63 -19.65 29.10
N MET A 504 -15.86 -20.60 29.62
CA MET A 504 -14.70 -20.37 30.46
C MET A 504 -13.59 -21.36 30.08
N ALA A 505 -12.38 -20.89 29.92
CA ALA A 505 -11.18 -21.71 29.80
C ALA A 505 -10.16 -21.23 30.84
N SER A 506 -9.70 -22.12 31.66
CA SER A 506 -8.69 -21.87 32.70
C SER A 506 -7.68 -23.00 32.75
N ASP A 507 -6.46 -22.71 33.15
CA ASP A 507 -5.38 -23.68 33.38
C ASP A 507 -5.28 -24.14 34.85
N ASP A 508 -5.91 -23.41 35.76
CA ASP A 508 -6.13 -23.75 37.14
C ASP A 508 -7.59 -23.45 37.55
N GLY A 509 -7.95 -23.61 38.79
CA GLY A 509 -9.32 -23.51 39.25
C GLY A 509 -9.98 -22.16 38.97
N ALA A 510 -11.15 -22.21 38.37
CA ALA A 510 -11.95 -21.03 38.02
C ALA A 510 -13.46 -21.27 38.18
N ARG A 511 -14.22 -20.20 38.49
CA ARG A 511 -15.66 -20.27 38.65
C ARG A 511 -16.34 -18.99 38.18
N ILE A 512 -17.50 -19.14 37.51
CA ILE A 512 -18.38 -18.03 37.12
C ILE A 512 -19.70 -18.18 37.89
N ILE A 513 -20.08 -17.11 38.57
CA ILE A 513 -21.30 -17.00 39.35
C ILE A 513 -22.14 -15.87 38.76
N VAL A 514 -23.44 -16.12 38.48
CA VAL A 514 -24.39 -15.11 38.03
C VAL A 514 -25.60 -15.12 38.94
N ASN A 515 -25.98 -13.94 39.44
CA ASN A 515 -27.09 -13.79 40.39
C ASN A 515 -26.96 -14.78 41.57
N GLN A 516 -25.76 -14.89 42.16
CA GLN A 516 -25.41 -15.76 43.30
C GLN A 516 -25.47 -17.28 42.99
N LYS A 517 -25.75 -17.67 41.74
CA LYS A 517 -25.73 -19.05 41.29
C LYS A 517 -24.45 -19.38 40.56
N THR A 518 -23.70 -20.39 40.98
CA THR A 518 -22.57 -20.93 40.22
C THR A 518 -23.08 -21.55 38.94
N ILE A 519 -22.63 -21.04 37.77
CA ILE A 519 -23.04 -21.51 36.46
C ILE A 519 -21.93 -22.31 35.75
N LEU A 520 -20.68 -21.97 36.03
CA LEU A 520 -19.51 -22.71 35.54
C LEU A 520 -18.49 -22.85 36.68
N GLU A 521 -17.96 -24.04 36.81
CA GLU A 521 -16.88 -24.33 37.73
C GLU A 521 -15.94 -25.37 37.11
N HIS A 522 -14.66 -25.08 37.20
CA HIS A 522 -13.57 -26.01 36.90
C HIS A 522 -12.51 -25.82 37.97
N ASP A 523 -12.53 -26.66 38.97
CA ASP A 523 -11.66 -26.56 40.12
C ASP A 523 -10.46 -27.53 40.01
N GLY A 524 -9.40 -27.22 40.77
CA GLY A 524 -8.19 -28.01 40.82
C GLY A 524 -7.06 -27.53 39.93
N LEU A 525 -5.94 -28.27 39.90
CA LEU A 525 -4.79 -28.02 39.07
C LEU A 525 -4.92 -28.82 37.75
N HIS A 526 -4.94 -28.10 36.64
CA HIS A 526 -5.13 -28.74 35.32
C HIS A 526 -4.60 -27.87 34.19
N GLY A 527 -4.40 -28.41 33.00
CA GLY A 527 -4.14 -27.63 31.79
C GLY A 527 -5.40 -26.91 31.31
N ALA A 528 -5.22 -25.93 30.43
CA ALA A 528 -6.30 -25.10 29.94
C ALA A 528 -7.42 -25.91 29.22
N VAL A 529 -8.59 -25.99 29.85
CA VAL A 529 -9.78 -26.69 29.35
C VAL A 529 -10.95 -25.70 29.19
N LEU A 530 -11.68 -25.82 28.08
CA LEU A 530 -12.87 -25.01 27.81
C LEU A 530 -14.10 -25.71 28.42
N LYS A 531 -14.85 -24.99 29.25
CA LYS A 531 -16.17 -25.36 29.75
C LYS A 531 -17.23 -24.38 29.31
N GLU A 532 -18.47 -24.85 29.13
CA GLU A 532 -19.61 -24.05 28.71
C GLU A 532 -20.83 -24.35 29.58
N ALA A 533 -21.63 -23.35 29.83
CA ALA A 533 -22.93 -23.45 30.52
C ALA A 533 -23.95 -22.50 29.91
N ARG A 534 -25.21 -22.86 30.03
CA ARG A 534 -26.36 -22.05 29.59
C ARG A 534 -27.19 -21.64 30.76
N LEU A 535 -27.67 -20.38 30.71
CA LEU A 535 -28.48 -19.79 31.76
C LEU A 535 -29.54 -18.88 31.16
N ASP A 536 -30.79 -19.10 31.54
CA ASP A 536 -31.86 -18.18 31.19
C ASP A 536 -31.77 -16.89 32.01
N LEU A 537 -31.63 -15.74 31.32
CA LEU A 537 -31.63 -14.41 31.92
C LEU A 537 -32.85 -13.61 31.46
N SER A 538 -33.47 -12.89 32.39
CA SER A 538 -34.46 -11.88 32.05
C SER A 538 -33.78 -10.65 31.42
N ARG A 539 -34.54 -9.85 30.70
CA ARG A 539 -34.03 -8.53 30.26
C ARG A 539 -33.66 -7.67 31.46
N GLY A 540 -32.44 -7.08 31.46
CA GLY A 540 -31.97 -6.17 32.47
C GLY A 540 -30.59 -6.49 32.99
N LYS A 541 -30.24 -5.90 34.15
CA LYS A 541 -28.93 -6.04 34.78
C LYS A 541 -28.87 -7.24 35.70
N HIS A 542 -27.78 -8.01 35.59
CA HIS A 542 -27.49 -9.20 36.38
C HIS A 542 -26.13 -9.09 37.03
N GLU A 543 -26.01 -9.51 38.27
CA GLU A 543 -24.74 -9.58 38.97
C GLU A 543 -23.89 -10.71 38.40
N ILE A 544 -22.59 -10.42 38.17
CA ILE A 544 -21.60 -11.44 37.78
C ILE A 544 -20.40 -11.40 38.70
N ARG A 545 -19.92 -12.58 39.11
CA ARG A 545 -18.70 -12.78 39.85
C ARG A 545 -17.88 -13.88 39.17
N VAL A 546 -16.60 -13.62 38.97
CA VAL A 546 -15.64 -14.55 38.39
C VAL A 546 -14.49 -14.73 39.34
N GLU A 547 -14.17 -15.96 39.64
CA GLU A 547 -13.09 -16.35 40.55
C GLU A 547 -12.09 -17.20 39.80
N TYR A 548 -10.81 -16.97 40.08
CA TYR A 548 -9.71 -17.73 39.50
C TYR A 548 -8.54 -17.76 40.46
N PHE A 549 -7.83 -18.88 40.52
CA PHE A 549 -6.50 -18.91 41.16
C PHE A 549 -5.46 -19.49 40.17
N ALA A 550 -4.21 -19.06 40.36
CA ALA A 550 -3.04 -19.54 39.63
C ALA A 550 -2.04 -20.15 40.61
N PHE A 551 -1.68 -21.43 40.46
CA PHE A 551 -0.67 -22.14 41.21
C PHE A 551 0.73 -21.96 40.59
N GLY A 552 0.84 -22.17 39.27
CA GLY A 552 2.11 -22.12 38.55
C GLY A 552 2.06 -21.29 37.25
N GLN A 553 3.02 -21.50 36.36
CA GLN A 553 3.05 -20.90 35.03
C GLN A 553 3.03 -21.96 33.93
N PRO A 554 2.47 -21.68 32.74
CA PRO A 554 1.84 -20.43 32.28
C PRO A 554 0.41 -20.25 32.82
N ASN A 555 0.01 -19.00 33.15
CA ASN A 555 -1.34 -18.68 33.59
C ASN A 555 -2.22 -18.37 32.39
N SER A 556 -3.36 -19.00 32.29
CA SER A 556 -4.32 -18.78 31.19
C SER A 556 -5.75 -18.78 31.73
N PHE A 557 -6.39 -17.64 31.63
CA PHE A 557 -7.82 -17.49 31.94
C PHE A 557 -8.54 -16.76 30.81
N ARG A 558 -9.66 -17.33 30.36
CA ARG A 558 -10.53 -16.74 29.35
C ARG A 558 -11.98 -17.02 29.72
N ALA A 559 -12.80 -15.99 29.67
CA ALA A 559 -14.24 -16.15 29.83
C ALA A 559 -15.01 -15.31 28.82
N SER A 560 -16.20 -15.74 28.43
CA SER A 560 -17.10 -15.02 27.54
C SER A 560 -18.55 -15.34 27.87
N TRP A 561 -19.47 -14.47 27.49
CA TRP A 561 -20.90 -14.67 27.63
C TRP A 561 -21.65 -14.00 26.48
N GLY A 562 -22.87 -14.44 26.20
CA GLY A 562 -23.74 -13.88 25.20
C GLY A 562 -25.04 -14.66 25.05
N LEU A 563 -26.08 -14.07 24.44
CA LEU A 563 -27.32 -14.77 24.15
C LEU A 563 -27.01 -16.02 23.31
N SER A 564 -27.64 -17.15 23.63
CA SER A 564 -27.45 -18.39 22.88
C SER A 564 -27.77 -18.14 21.39
N GLY A 565 -26.77 -18.39 20.50
CA GLY A 565 -26.88 -18.03 19.10
C GLY A 565 -26.41 -16.60 18.73
N GLN A 566 -25.92 -15.81 19.69
CA GLN A 566 -25.27 -14.51 19.43
C GLN A 566 -23.74 -14.56 19.60
N VAL A 567 -23.05 -13.53 19.11
CA VAL A 567 -21.61 -13.36 19.39
C VAL A 567 -21.41 -13.16 20.89
N GLN A 568 -20.57 -13.99 21.46
CA GLN A 568 -20.25 -13.90 22.88
C GLN A 568 -19.36 -12.69 23.14
N VAL A 569 -19.75 -11.85 24.09
CA VAL A 569 -18.93 -10.74 24.53
C VAL A 569 -17.67 -11.29 25.18
N ARG A 570 -16.52 -10.92 24.65
CA ARG A 570 -15.23 -11.43 25.09
C ARG A 570 -14.84 -10.76 26.41
N LEU A 571 -14.65 -11.57 27.41
CA LEU A 571 -14.17 -11.13 28.73
C LEU A 571 -12.62 -11.11 28.82
N SER A 572 -11.89 -11.54 27.78
CA SER A 572 -10.43 -11.57 27.73
C SER A 572 -9.86 -11.24 26.32
N LYS A 573 -8.57 -10.95 26.27
CA LYS A 573 -7.85 -10.34 25.15
C LYS A 573 -7.22 -11.35 24.17
N PHE A 574 -7.68 -11.50 22.88
CA PHE A 574 -6.84 -11.97 21.75
C PHE A 574 -7.45 -11.71 20.37
N GLY A 575 -6.59 -11.67 19.30
CA GLY A 575 -6.92 -11.29 17.94
C GLY A 575 -7.63 -12.34 17.05
N PHE A 576 -7.90 -11.98 15.78
CA PHE A 576 -8.55 -12.78 14.78
C PHE A 576 -7.66 -13.97 14.35
N ASP A 577 -8.03 -15.20 14.76
CA ASP A 577 -7.57 -16.47 14.20
C ASP A 577 -8.79 -17.30 13.74
N GLU A 578 -8.60 -18.40 13.06
CA GLU A 578 -9.69 -19.28 12.60
C GLU A 578 -10.66 -19.68 13.72
N LYS A 579 -10.15 -19.80 14.93
CA LYS A 579 -10.92 -20.14 16.13
C LYS A 579 -11.81 -18.99 16.58
N VAL A 580 -11.33 -17.74 16.41
CA VAL A 580 -12.12 -16.52 16.66
C VAL A 580 -13.20 -16.34 15.60
N LYS A 581 -12.86 -16.60 14.34
CA LYS A 581 -13.80 -16.57 13.21
C LYS A 581 -14.97 -17.51 13.46
N LYS A 582 -14.67 -18.76 13.81
CA LYS A 582 -15.66 -19.77 14.16
C LYS A 582 -16.54 -19.36 15.36
N THR A 583 -15.90 -18.84 16.42
CA THR A 583 -16.62 -18.38 17.62
C THR A 583 -17.53 -17.18 17.32
N MET A 584 -17.10 -16.25 16.47
CA MET A 584 -17.96 -15.13 16.04
C MET A 584 -19.17 -15.60 15.24
N GLN A 585 -18.98 -16.56 14.36
CA GLN A 585 -20.07 -17.13 13.55
C GLN A 585 -21.07 -17.91 14.39
N GLU A 586 -20.60 -18.74 15.33
CA GLU A 586 -21.45 -19.53 16.23
C GLU A 586 -22.26 -18.66 17.20
N GLY A 587 -21.75 -17.48 17.60
CA GLY A 587 -22.40 -16.57 18.51
C GLY A 587 -23.17 -15.40 17.85
N MET A 588 -23.31 -15.40 16.52
CA MET A 588 -23.95 -14.30 15.80
C MET A 588 -25.49 -14.37 15.88
N PRO A 589 -26.20 -13.25 16.05
CA PRO A 589 -27.66 -13.22 15.99
C PRO A 589 -28.17 -13.82 14.69
N PRO A 590 -29.22 -14.66 14.73
CA PRO A 590 -29.72 -15.36 13.53
C PRO A 590 -30.01 -14.43 12.35
N LEU A 591 -30.63 -13.27 12.60
CA LEU A 591 -30.90 -12.29 11.53
C LEU A 591 -29.61 -11.71 10.91
N ILE A 592 -28.62 -11.40 11.72
CA ILE A 592 -27.33 -10.88 11.22
C ILE A 592 -26.64 -11.95 10.40
N ARG A 593 -26.69 -13.21 10.83
CA ARG A 593 -26.15 -14.33 10.07
C ARG A 593 -26.85 -14.50 8.72
N SER A 594 -28.18 -14.52 8.68
CA SER A 594 -28.93 -14.64 7.44
C SER A 594 -28.71 -13.43 6.50
N LEU A 595 -28.56 -12.22 7.04
CA LEU A 595 -28.19 -11.05 6.24
C LEU A 595 -26.75 -11.17 5.70
N MET A 596 -25.80 -11.70 6.50
CA MET A 596 -24.44 -11.97 6.02
C MET A 596 -24.44 -12.99 4.88
N ASP A 597 -25.23 -14.07 4.99
CA ASP A 597 -25.38 -15.06 3.91
C ASP A 597 -25.91 -14.40 2.63
N ALA A 598 -26.93 -13.55 2.75
CA ALA A 598 -27.45 -12.78 1.62
C ALA A 598 -26.41 -11.82 1.02
N TYR A 599 -25.66 -11.12 1.85
CA TYR A 599 -24.58 -10.22 1.40
C TYR A 599 -23.42 -10.99 0.77
N SER A 600 -23.04 -12.13 1.32
CA SER A 600 -22.03 -13.01 0.74
C SER A 600 -22.45 -13.48 -0.65
N ALA A 601 -23.70 -13.89 -0.81
CA ALA A 601 -24.25 -14.30 -2.11
C ALA A 601 -24.26 -13.13 -3.12
N ILE A 602 -24.60 -11.91 -2.70
CA ILE A 602 -24.50 -10.70 -3.55
C ILE A 602 -23.04 -10.46 -3.98
N LEU A 603 -22.09 -10.53 -3.06
CA LEU A 603 -20.67 -10.25 -3.30
C LEU A 603 -19.94 -11.37 -4.08
N CYS A 604 -20.51 -12.58 -4.13
CA CYS A 604 -20.01 -13.68 -4.96
C CYS A 604 -20.77 -13.81 -6.30
N SER A 605 -21.76 -12.95 -6.54
CA SER A 605 -22.53 -12.98 -7.80
C SER A 605 -21.72 -12.39 -8.96
N PRO A 606 -21.97 -12.85 -10.20
CA PRO A 606 -21.36 -12.26 -11.39
C PRO A 606 -21.60 -10.74 -11.50
N LYS A 607 -22.78 -10.24 -11.11
CA LYS A 607 -23.14 -8.82 -11.15
C LYS A 607 -22.27 -7.95 -10.25
N PHE A 608 -21.67 -8.51 -9.21
CA PHE A 608 -20.70 -7.81 -8.38
C PHE A 608 -19.29 -7.99 -8.90
N LEU A 609 -18.90 -9.26 -9.19
CA LEU A 609 -17.54 -9.65 -9.52
C LEU A 609 -17.08 -9.14 -10.88
N TYR A 610 -18.02 -8.89 -11.79
CA TYR A 610 -17.72 -8.42 -13.14
C TYR A 610 -18.23 -7.00 -13.39
N LEU A 611 -17.54 -6.29 -14.27
CA LEU A 611 -18.01 -5.04 -14.83
C LEU A 611 -18.77 -5.40 -16.12
N GLU A 612 -20.09 -5.27 -16.05
CA GLU A 612 -20.99 -5.53 -17.19
C GLU A 612 -21.09 -4.25 -18.01
N GLU A 613 -20.78 -4.33 -19.28
CA GLU A 613 -20.91 -3.25 -20.25
C GLU A 613 -21.77 -3.74 -21.42
N ASP A 614 -23.10 -3.83 -21.15
CA ASP A 614 -24.08 -4.31 -22.11
C ASP A 614 -24.62 -3.19 -23.02
N GLY A 615 -25.06 -3.54 -24.23
CA GLY A 615 -25.65 -2.62 -25.19
C GLY A 615 -24.63 -1.99 -26.14
N GLU A 616 -25.13 -1.21 -27.10
CA GLU A 616 -24.28 -0.48 -28.06
C GLU A 616 -23.61 0.74 -27.43
N GLU A 617 -24.30 1.41 -26.50
CA GLU A 617 -23.82 2.55 -25.75
C GLU A 617 -23.79 2.26 -24.24
N LEU A 618 -22.78 2.78 -23.54
CA LEU A 618 -22.72 2.67 -22.09
C LEU A 618 -23.86 3.45 -21.42
N THR A 619 -24.48 2.82 -20.45
CA THR A 619 -25.42 3.53 -19.55
C THR A 619 -24.66 4.52 -18.66
N GLN A 620 -25.36 5.48 -18.09
CA GLN A 620 -24.79 6.46 -17.15
C GLN A 620 -24.11 5.80 -15.94
N TYR A 621 -24.64 4.67 -15.47
CA TYR A 621 -24.05 3.89 -14.37
C TYR A 621 -22.78 3.16 -14.78
N GLN A 622 -22.70 2.67 -16.01
CA GLN A 622 -21.49 2.07 -16.55
C GLN A 622 -20.40 3.12 -16.75
N ILE A 623 -20.75 4.34 -17.22
CA ILE A 623 -19.81 5.48 -17.28
C ILE A 623 -19.31 5.84 -15.87
N ALA A 624 -20.19 5.90 -14.86
CA ALA A 624 -19.80 6.15 -13.48
C ALA A 624 -18.82 5.08 -12.97
N SER A 625 -19.08 3.81 -13.26
CA SER A 625 -18.22 2.68 -12.92
C SER A 625 -16.88 2.77 -13.64
N ARG A 626 -16.87 2.94 -14.95
CA ARG A 626 -15.64 3.05 -15.75
C ARG A 626 -14.75 4.18 -15.23
N LEU A 627 -15.33 5.36 -14.95
CA LEU A 627 -14.61 6.51 -14.40
C LEU A 627 -14.03 6.22 -13.01
N SER A 628 -14.79 5.58 -12.12
CA SER A 628 -14.33 5.30 -10.77
C SER A 628 -13.26 4.19 -10.73
N TYR A 629 -13.41 3.14 -11.52
CA TYR A 629 -12.37 2.10 -11.62
C TYR A 629 -11.10 2.61 -12.30
N PHE A 630 -11.22 3.52 -13.26
CA PHE A 630 -10.07 4.18 -13.87
C PHE A 630 -9.25 4.96 -12.84
N LEU A 631 -9.88 5.86 -12.07
CA LEU A 631 -9.15 6.80 -11.20
C LEU A 631 -8.95 6.30 -9.77
N TRP A 632 -9.84 5.43 -9.26
CA TRP A 632 -9.81 4.95 -7.88
C TRP A 632 -9.60 3.45 -7.74
N SER A 633 -9.64 2.68 -8.85
CA SER A 633 -9.70 1.21 -8.83
C SER A 633 -10.76 0.72 -7.83
N SER A 634 -11.90 1.38 -7.76
CA SER A 634 -12.98 1.10 -6.82
C SER A 634 -14.35 1.50 -7.39
N MET A 635 -15.40 1.15 -6.67
CA MET A 635 -16.79 1.47 -7.04
C MET A 635 -17.09 2.97 -7.05
N PRO A 636 -18.08 3.43 -7.85
CA PRO A 636 -18.52 4.83 -7.83
C PRO A 636 -19.09 5.22 -6.46
N ASP A 637 -18.84 6.47 -6.07
CA ASP A 637 -19.40 7.06 -4.86
C ASP A 637 -20.83 7.61 -5.09
N GLY A 638 -21.45 8.11 -4.02
CA GLY A 638 -22.80 8.63 -4.06
C GLY A 638 -22.98 9.82 -5.01
N GLU A 639 -21.94 10.65 -5.20
CA GLU A 639 -22.00 11.78 -6.14
C GLU A 639 -22.04 11.30 -7.59
N LEU A 640 -21.19 10.35 -7.97
CA LEU A 640 -21.20 9.75 -9.31
C LEU A 640 -22.53 9.04 -9.61
N ILE A 641 -23.07 8.27 -8.64
CA ILE A 641 -24.36 7.60 -8.79
C ILE A 641 -25.49 8.64 -8.97
N SER A 642 -25.49 9.71 -8.17
CA SER A 642 -26.50 10.77 -8.30
C SER A 642 -26.43 11.52 -9.64
N LEU A 643 -25.21 11.71 -10.18
CA LEU A 643 -25.04 12.28 -11.53
C LEU A 643 -25.52 11.32 -12.62
N ALA A 644 -25.30 10.01 -12.43
CA ALA A 644 -25.82 8.98 -13.34
C ALA A 644 -27.34 8.94 -13.33
N GLU A 645 -28.00 9.01 -12.17
CA GLU A 645 -29.47 9.09 -12.04
C GLU A 645 -30.05 10.31 -12.79
N ARG A 646 -29.37 11.46 -12.71
CA ARG A 646 -29.75 12.69 -13.43
C ARG A 646 -29.30 12.70 -14.88
N LYS A 647 -28.71 11.65 -15.40
CA LYS A 647 -28.21 11.51 -16.77
C LYS A 647 -27.19 12.59 -17.18
N GLN A 648 -26.31 12.99 -16.27
CA GLN A 648 -25.37 14.10 -16.48
C GLN A 648 -23.95 13.67 -16.85
N LEU A 649 -23.60 12.37 -16.80
CA LEU A 649 -22.23 11.91 -17.01
C LEU A 649 -21.78 11.89 -18.47
N ARG A 650 -22.63 12.19 -19.46
CA ARG A 650 -22.20 12.43 -20.85
C ARG A 650 -21.91 13.91 -21.12
N ASN A 651 -22.12 14.78 -20.14
CA ASN A 651 -21.76 16.19 -20.26
C ASN A 651 -20.27 16.38 -19.98
N GLU A 652 -19.53 16.82 -20.99
CA GLU A 652 -18.08 17.02 -20.91
C GLU A 652 -17.64 17.88 -19.71
N LYS A 653 -18.34 18.99 -19.44
CA LYS A 653 -18.00 19.88 -18.32
C LYS A 653 -18.21 19.18 -16.97
N VAL A 654 -19.25 18.35 -16.87
CA VAL A 654 -19.51 17.56 -15.65
C VAL A 654 -18.44 16.52 -15.47
N LEU A 655 -18.08 15.75 -16.52
CA LEU A 655 -17.01 14.76 -16.46
C LEU A 655 -15.67 15.38 -16.04
N LYS A 656 -15.25 16.47 -16.68
CA LYS A 656 -14.03 17.19 -16.33
C LYS A 656 -14.02 17.64 -14.86
N LYS A 657 -15.15 18.16 -14.36
CA LYS A 657 -15.29 18.53 -12.94
C LYS A 657 -15.16 17.32 -12.01
N GLN A 658 -15.73 16.17 -12.39
CA GLN A 658 -15.60 14.94 -11.61
C GLN A 658 -14.16 14.42 -11.61
N VAL A 659 -13.45 14.46 -12.74
CA VAL A 659 -12.03 14.11 -12.81
C VAL A 659 -11.20 14.94 -11.82
N GLU A 660 -11.38 16.27 -11.80
CA GLU A 660 -10.66 17.15 -10.87
C GLU A 660 -10.95 16.80 -9.40
N ARG A 661 -12.22 16.58 -9.06
CA ARG A 661 -12.64 16.15 -7.72
C ARG A 661 -11.99 14.81 -7.35
N MET A 662 -12.04 13.86 -8.27
CA MET A 662 -11.54 12.50 -8.03
C MET A 662 -10.03 12.44 -7.94
N LEU A 663 -9.30 13.25 -8.71
CA LEU A 663 -7.84 13.35 -8.61
C LEU A 663 -7.39 14.02 -7.30
N ALA A 664 -8.23 14.86 -6.70
CA ALA A 664 -7.96 15.47 -5.39
C ALA A 664 -8.28 14.54 -4.20
N ASP A 665 -8.98 13.43 -4.42
CA ASP A 665 -9.32 12.43 -3.41
C ASP A 665 -8.14 11.44 -3.19
N ASP A 666 -7.91 11.03 -1.94
CA ASP A 666 -6.86 10.06 -1.59
C ASP A 666 -6.96 8.72 -2.35
N ARG A 667 -8.16 8.33 -2.78
CA ARG A 667 -8.37 7.13 -3.60
C ARG A 667 -7.67 7.19 -4.95
N SER A 668 -7.37 8.38 -5.47
CA SER A 668 -6.60 8.58 -6.71
C SER A 668 -5.17 8.04 -6.65
N LYS A 669 -4.66 7.75 -5.44
CA LYS A 669 -3.39 7.04 -5.26
C LYS A 669 -3.38 5.68 -5.95
N ALA A 670 -4.54 5.07 -6.16
CA ALA A 670 -4.65 3.84 -6.95
C ALA A 670 -4.20 4.08 -8.40
N PHE A 671 -4.71 5.12 -9.08
CA PHE A 671 -4.29 5.49 -10.43
C PHE A 671 -2.80 5.83 -10.49
N VAL A 672 -2.34 6.69 -9.58
CA VAL A 672 -0.93 7.12 -9.50
C VAL A 672 0.04 5.95 -9.28
N ASN A 673 -0.36 4.93 -8.55
CA ASN A 673 0.47 3.74 -8.30
C ASN A 673 0.40 2.72 -9.44
N HIS A 674 -0.79 2.44 -9.96
CA HIS A 674 -1.00 1.32 -10.87
C HIS A 674 -0.70 1.67 -12.33
N PHE A 675 -1.18 2.82 -12.81
CA PHE A 675 -1.00 3.19 -14.21
C PHE A 675 0.49 3.31 -14.62
N PRO A 676 1.35 4.11 -13.95
CA PRO A 676 2.75 4.21 -14.35
C PRO A 676 3.52 2.89 -14.13
N ALA A 677 3.13 2.08 -13.15
CA ALA A 677 3.74 0.76 -12.95
C ALA A 677 3.44 -0.18 -14.11
N ALA A 678 2.21 -0.19 -14.61
CA ALA A 678 1.80 -0.97 -15.77
C ALA A 678 2.44 -0.44 -17.05
N TRP A 679 2.28 0.85 -17.35
CA TRP A 679 2.84 1.50 -18.53
C TRP A 679 4.34 1.26 -18.68
N LEU A 680 5.10 1.41 -17.60
CA LEU A 680 6.57 1.36 -17.60
C LEU A 680 7.12 -0.04 -17.27
N ARG A 681 6.28 -1.03 -17.10
CA ARG A 681 6.66 -2.43 -16.80
C ARG A 681 7.44 -2.57 -15.49
N LEU A 682 7.06 -1.81 -14.46
CA LEU A 682 7.63 -1.97 -13.11
C LEU A 682 7.24 -3.29 -12.44
N ASP A 683 6.31 -4.02 -13.00
CA ASP A 683 5.98 -5.39 -12.61
C ASP A 683 7.20 -6.32 -12.69
N LYS A 684 8.15 -6.03 -13.58
CA LYS A 684 9.43 -6.75 -13.71
C LYS A 684 10.42 -6.45 -12.58
N LEU A 685 10.18 -5.40 -11.80
CA LEU A 685 11.05 -5.05 -10.67
C LEU A 685 10.94 -6.12 -9.58
N GLY A 686 12.07 -6.75 -9.25
CA GLY A 686 12.17 -7.84 -8.27
C GLY A 686 12.00 -9.25 -8.84
N GLU A 687 11.66 -9.44 -10.13
CA GLU A 687 11.71 -10.77 -10.76
C GLU A 687 13.14 -11.31 -10.84
N MET A 688 14.09 -10.45 -11.17
CA MET A 688 15.51 -10.78 -11.21
C MET A 688 16.30 -9.78 -10.35
N PRO A 689 16.30 -9.94 -9.02
CA PRO A 689 16.96 -8.98 -8.14
C PRO A 689 18.47 -8.99 -8.38
N PRO A 690 19.12 -7.82 -8.25
CA PRO A 690 20.56 -7.70 -8.44
C PRO A 690 21.35 -8.64 -7.51
N SER A 691 22.26 -9.40 -8.09
CA SER A 691 23.06 -10.41 -7.41
C SER A 691 24.54 -10.02 -7.31
N GLY A 692 25.26 -10.59 -6.33
CA GLY A 692 26.68 -10.35 -6.10
C GLY A 692 26.98 -9.43 -4.92
N GLY A 693 28.23 -9.43 -4.47
CA GLY A 693 28.67 -8.72 -3.26
C GLY A 693 28.47 -7.21 -3.30
N ASP A 694 28.54 -6.61 -4.48
CA ASP A 694 28.38 -5.16 -4.67
C ASP A 694 26.94 -4.66 -4.50
N TYR A 695 25.98 -5.58 -4.56
CA TYR A 695 24.55 -5.27 -4.51
C TYR A 695 23.87 -5.75 -3.22
N GLN A 696 24.65 -6.18 -2.20
CA GLN A 696 24.11 -6.59 -0.90
C GLN A 696 23.23 -5.50 -0.25
N PHE A 697 23.55 -4.22 -0.50
CA PHE A 697 22.74 -3.10 -0.04
C PHE A 697 21.30 -3.15 -0.58
N TYR A 698 21.06 -3.73 -1.75
CA TYR A 698 19.73 -3.83 -2.36
C TYR A 698 18.75 -4.57 -1.44
N LYS A 699 19.22 -5.69 -0.85
CA LYS A 699 18.49 -6.44 0.17
C LYS A 699 18.52 -5.75 1.54
N ASN A 700 19.71 -5.38 2.02
CA ASN A 700 19.92 -4.89 3.38
C ASN A 700 19.20 -3.59 3.67
N VAL A 701 19.12 -2.69 2.69
CA VAL A 701 18.47 -1.38 2.79
C VAL A 701 17.03 -1.42 2.26
N LYS A 702 16.60 -2.54 1.62
CA LYS A 702 15.29 -2.69 0.98
C LYS A 702 15.04 -1.58 -0.05
N ILE A 703 15.98 -1.44 -1.00
CA ILE A 703 15.96 -0.36 -2.01
C ILE A 703 14.78 -0.49 -2.99
N GLU A 704 14.37 -1.71 -3.31
CA GLU A 704 13.38 -1.99 -4.37
C GLU A 704 12.06 -1.19 -4.23
N PRO A 705 11.39 -1.15 -3.06
CA PRO A 705 10.21 -0.30 -2.90
C PRO A 705 10.47 1.18 -3.19
N MET A 706 11.66 1.69 -2.84
CA MET A 706 12.02 3.08 -3.05
C MET A 706 12.23 3.40 -4.55
N LEU A 707 12.66 2.40 -5.34
CA LEU A 707 12.79 2.54 -6.79
C LEU A 707 11.42 2.71 -7.45
N SER A 708 10.44 1.90 -7.03
CA SER A 708 9.05 2.04 -7.48
C SER A 708 8.45 3.38 -7.05
N ASP A 709 8.66 3.78 -5.80
CA ASP A 709 8.16 5.04 -5.27
C ASP A 709 8.71 6.26 -5.99
N GLN A 710 9.96 6.20 -6.43
CA GLN A 710 10.57 7.29 -7.19
C GLN A 710 9.83 7.53 -8.51
N VAL A 711 9.46 6.46 -9.21
CA VAL A 711 8.68 6.53 -10.46
C VAL A 711 7.27 7.05 -10.18
N THR A 712 6.59 6.49 -9.18
CA THR A 712 5.27 6.92 -8.75
C THR A 712 5.25 8.40 -8.36
N ARG A 713 6.23 8.84 -7.56
CA ARG A 713 6.34 10.24 -7.13
C ARG A 713 6.58 11.18 -8.30
N TYR A 714 7.37 10.73 -9.28
CA TYR A 714 7.61 11.52 -10.50
C TYR A 714 6.32 11.70 -11.29
N PHE A 715 5.56 10.62 -11.49
CA PHE A 715 4.27 10.66 -12.19
C PHE A 715 3.24 11.52 -11.43
N GLU A 716 3.17 11.37 -10.11
CA GLU A 716 2.29 12.16 -9.24
C GLU A 716 2.55 13.67 -9.37
N ASP A 717 3.82 14.09 -9.30
CA ASP A 717 4.19 15.50 -9.45
C ASP A 717 3.81 16.04 -10.82
N MET A 718 4.02 15.26 -11.88
CA MET A 718 3.62 15.61 -13.25
C MET A 718 2.10 15.80 -13.37
N LEU A 719 1.33 14.93 -12.73
CA LEU A 719 -0.13 14.96 -12.73
C LEU A 719 -0.66 16.15 -11.92
N VAL A 720 -0.16 16.35 -10.70
CA VAL A 720 -0.57 17.44 -9.79
C VAL A 720 -0.20 18.81 -10.38
N SER A 721 1.01 18.96 -10.90
CA SER A 721 1.47 20.20 -11.50
C SER A 721 0.94 20.45 -12.92
N ASN A 722 0.17 19.48 -13.48
CA ASN A 722 -0.30 19.49 -14.85
C ASN A 722 0.83 19.83 -15.86
N SER A 723 1.95 19.13 -15.70
CA SER A 723 3.16 19.36 -16.50
C SER A 723 3.02 18.82 -17.93
N PRO A 724 3.76 19.37 -18.90
CA PRO A 724 3.85 18.81 -20.25
C PRO A 724 4.45 17.40 -20.24
N ILE A 725 3.88 16.49 -21.05
CA ILE A 725 4.28 15.07 -21.17
C ILE A 725 5.76 14.95 -21.56
N GLU A 726 6.29 15.89 -22.32
CA GLU A 726 7.70 15.92 -22.72
C GLU A 726 8.68 15.92 -21.53
N LYS A 727 8.24 16.35 -20.36
CA LYS A 727 9.08 16.25 -19.14
C LYS A 727 9.32 14.82 -18.68
N PHE A 728 8.56 13.85 -19.15
CA PHE A 728 8.90 12.44 -18.96
C PHE A 728 10.17 12.05 -19.73
N ILE A 729 10.44 12.67 -20.88
CA ILE A 729 11.65 12.42 -21.67
C ILE A 729 12.84 13.12 -21.02
N ASN A 730 12.69 14.42 -20.77
CA ASN A 730 13.77 15.25 -20.25
C ASN A 730 13.22 16.27 -19.26
N SER A 731 13.87 16.39 -18.12
CA SER A 731 13.51 17.29 -17.03
C SER A 731 14.77 17.77 -16.32
N GLU A 732 14.69 18.95 -15.70
CA GLU A 732 15.77 19.51 -14.90
C GLU A 732 15.86 18.91 -13.49
N HIS A 733 14.90 18.03 -13.12
CA HIS A 733 14.83 17.47 -11.76
C HIS A 733 14.56 15.97 -11.76
N THR A 734 14.84 15.38 -10.61
CA THR A 734 14.50 14.00 -10.25
C THR A 734 14.08 13.97 -8.77
N TYR A 735 13.80 12.78 -8.25
CA TYR A 735 13.43 12.58 -6.85
C TYR A 735 14.41 11.66 -6.17
N MET A 736 14.89 12.02 -5.00
CA MET A 736 15.80 11.19 -4.20
C MET A 736 15.43 11.27 -2.74
N ASN A 737 15.59 10.15 -2.05
CA ASN A 737 15.73 10.09 -0.60
C ASN A 737 17.16 9.69 -0.24
N GLN A 738 17.49 9.69 1.04
CA GLN A 738 18.84 9.37 1.50
C GLN A 738 19.35 8.00 1.00
N PRO A 739 18.57 6.89 1.06
CA PRO A 739 19.06 5.61 0.54
C PRO A 739 19.36 5.64 -0.97
N LEU A 740 18.48 6.22 -1.78
CA LEU A 740 18.72 6.34 -3.23
C LEU A 740 19.94 7.22 -3.51
N ALA A 741 20.04 8.37 -2.87
CA ALA A 741 21.19 9.27 -3.02
C ALA A 741 22.49 8.58 -2.69
N LYS A 742 22.58 7.92 -1.53
CA LYS A 742 23.79 7.24 -1.04
C LYS A 742 24.18 6.02 -1.90
N TRP A 743 23.23 5.16 -2.17
CA TRP A 743 23.53 3.82 -2.73
C TRP A 743 23.46 3.76 -4.26
N ILE A 744 22.61 4.60 -4.88
CA ILE A 744 22.42 4.60 -6.33
C ILE A 744 23.14 5.78 -6.98
N TYR A 745 22.85 7.01 -6.52
CA TYR A 745 23.40 8.23 -7.12
C TYR A 745 24.78 8.62 -6.59
N ARG A 746 25.25 7.97 -5.50
CA ARG A 746 26.52 8.26 -4.82
C ARG A 746 26.66 9.74 -4.47
N LYS A 747 25.56 10.33 -4.01
CA LYS A 747 25.41 11.74 -3.68
C LYS A 747 25.24 11.92 -2.18
N GLU A 748 25.94 12.90 -1.63
CA GLU A 748 25.81 13.29 -0.23
C GLU A 748 24.86 14.47 -0.06
N GLY A 749 24.49 14.80 1.17
CA GLY A 749 23.68 15.97 1.50
C GLY A 749 22.16 15.77 1.44
N ILE A 750 21.66 14.64 0.89
CA ILE A 750 20.23 14.32 0.91
C ILE A 750 19.97 13.43 2.12
N ARG A 751 19.07 13.87 3.01
CA ARG A 751 18.73 13.22 4.26
C ARG A 751 17.26 12.79 4.27
N GLY A 752 16.97 11.73 5.04
CA GLY A 752 15.61 11.23 5.28
C GLY A 752 15.11 10.26 4.22
N TYR A 753 13.94 9.68 4.49
CA TYR A 753 13.30 8.66 3.64
C TYR A 753 12.23 9.24 2.71
N VAL A 754 11.81 10.48 2.94
CA VAL A 754 10.90 11.19 2.04
C VAL A 754 11.62 11.52 0.74
N LEU A 755 10.98 11.24 -0.38
CA LEU A 755 11.50 11.60 -1.69
C LEU A 755 11.43 13.11 -1.89
N LYS A 756 12.58 13.74 -2.00
CA LYS A 756 12.75 15.19 -2.23
C LYS A 756 13.01 15.44 -3.71
N LYS A 757 12.43 16.52 -4.23
CA LYS A 757 12.71 17.02 -5.57
C LYS A 757 14.10 17.66 -5.57
N VAL A 758 14.97 17.19 -6.43
CA VAL A 758 16.36 17.64 -6.55
C VAL A 758 16.75 17.87 -8.00
N SER A 759 17.77 18.68 -8.24
CA SER A 759 18.29 18.87 -9.59
C SER A 759 18.81 17.55 -10.17
N ALA A 760 18.51 17.29 -11.42
CA ALA A 760 19.00 16.14 -12.15
C ALA A 760 20.52 16.21 -12.35
N GLU A 761 21.18 15.06 -12.42
CA GLU A 761 22.61 15.00 -12.68
C GLU A 761 22.91 15.30 -14.16
N PRO A 762 23.92 16.12 -14.48
CA PRO A 762 24.21 16.53 -15.85
C PRO A 762 24.47 15.37 -16.82
N ASN A 763 25.10 14.29 -16.36
CA ASN A 763 25.48 13.14 -17.19
C ASN A 763 24.31 12.21 -17.53
N ARG A 764 23.21 12.22 -16.74
CA ARG A 764 22.03 11.38 -16.98
C ARG A 764 20.78 12.17 -17.35
N GLY A 765 20.73 13.44 -17.01
CA GLY A 765 19.54 14.28 -17.12
C GLY A 765 18.37 13.77 -16.25
N GLY A 766 17.32 14.57 -16.14
CA GLY A 766 16.07 14.18 -15.50
C GLY A 766 15.12 13.45 -16.45
N GLY A 767 13.90 13.24 -16.00
CA GLY A 767 12.88 12.48 -16.72
C GLY A 767 12.80 11.04 -16.24
N ILE A 768 11.72 10.37 -16.67
CA ILE A 768 11.39 9.05 -16.13
C ILE A 768 12.31 7.93 -16.65
N PHE A 769 12.84 8.07 -17.88
CA PHE A 769 13.56 7.01 -18.59
C PHE A 769 14.91 6.62 -17.98
N THR A 770 15.51 7.49 -17.19
CA THR A 770 16.80 7.25 -16.53
C THR A 770 16.65 6.95 -15.05
N LEU A 771 15.41 6.72 -14.57
CA LEU A 771 15.18 6.36 -13.18
C LEU A 771 15.71 4.95 -12.88
N PRO A 772 16.35 4.76 -11.73
CA PRO A 772 16.93 3.48 -11.32
C PRO A 772 15.95 2.30 -11.36
N GLY A 773 14.68 2.53 -11.03
CA GLY A 773 13.65 1.47 -11.05
C GLY A 773 13.48 0.85 -12.43
N LEU A 774 13.52 1.67 -13.49
CA LEU A 774 13.43 1.19 -14.87
C LEU A 774 14.71 0.47 -15.31
N MET A 775 15.87 0.97 -14.90
CA MET A 775 17.15 0.31 -15.19
C MET A 775 17.23 -1.08 -14.55
N THR A 776 16.65 -1.23 -13.35
CA THR A 776 16.60 -2.52 -12.65
C THR A 776 15.58 -3.46 -13.27
N ALA A 777 14.39 -2.96 -13.61
CA ALA A 777 13.33 -3.75 -14.24
C ALA A 777 13.71 -4.28 -15.65
N THR A 778 14.65 -3.60 -16.33
CA THR A 778 15.15 -3.95 -17.67
C THR A 778 16.54 -4.61 -17.65
N ALA A 779 16.97 -5.14 -16.52
CA ALA A 779 18.20 -5.91 -16.34
C ALA A 779 17.87 -7.36 -15.95
N ASN A 780 18.85 -8.27 -16.10
CA ASN A 780 18.67 -9.69 -15.73
C ASN A 780 19.21 -10.05 -14.35
N GLY A 781 19.46 -9.07 -13.49
CA GLY A 781 20.00 -9.25 -12.14
C GLY A 781 21.51 -9.47 -12.05
N VAL A 782 22.15 -9.84 -13.13
CA VAL A 782 23.62 -10.05 -13.23
C VAL A 782 24.25 -8.96 -14.11
N ASP A 783 23.71 -8.79 -15.28
CA ASP A 783 24.20 -7.84 -16.29
C ASP A 783 23.07 -6.97 -16.86
N THR A 784 23.46 -5.87 -17.46
CA THR A 784 22.57 -5.01 -18.24
C THR A 784 22.24 -5.65 -19.58
N SER A 785 21.10 -5.29 -20.16
CA SER A 785 20.69 -5.79 -21.47
C SER A 785 20.30 -4.64 -22.40
N PRO A 786 21.19 -4.21 -23.29
CA PRO A 786 20.83 -3.22 -24.32
C PRO A 786 19.62 -3.63 -25.14
N VAL A 787 19.49 -4.94 -25.45
CA VAL A 787 18.36 -5.48 -26.19
C VAL A 787 17.04 -5.24 -25.45
N VAL A 788 16.96 -5.64 -24.18
CA VAL A 788 15.75 -5.45 -23.36
C VAL A 788 15.42 -3.96 -23.18
N ARG A 789 16.44 -3.13 -22.91
CA ARG A 789 16.27 -1.67 -22.79
C ARG A 789 15.80 -1.01 -24.07
N GLY A 790 16.38 -1.42 -25.20
CA GLY A 790 16.00 -0.91 -26.52
C GLY A 790 14.58 -1.32 -26.91
N ALA A 791 14.21 -2.58 -26.72
CA ALA A 791 12.86 -3.08 -26.95
C ALA A 791 11.85 -2.35 -26.05
N TRP A 792 12.19 -2.17 -24.76
CA TRP A 792 11.35 -1.44 -23.80
C TRP A 792 11.08 0.02 -24.23
N VAL A 793 12.07 0.74 -24.75
CA VAL A 793 11.88 2.11 -25.28
C VAL A 793 10.96 2.09 -26.50
N LEU A 794 11.18 1.16 -27.44
CA LEU A 794 10.33 1.04 -28.62
C LEU A 794 8.87 0.78 -28.24
N GLU A 795 8.64 -0.17 -27.34
CA GLU A 795 7.30 -0.63 -26.96
C GLU A 795 6.56 0.37 -26.05
N ASN A 796 7.21 0.82 -24.98
CA ASN A 796 6.51 1.54 -23.91
C ASN A 796 6.64 3.06 -24.01
N ILE A 797 7.55 3.56 -24.85
CA ILE A 797 7.81 5.00 -25.00
C ILE A 797 7.43 5.49 -26.40
N LEU A 798 7.79 4.73 -27.44
CA LEU A 798 7.53 5.12 -28.83
C LEU A 798 6.26 4.46 -29.41
N GLY A 799 5.71 3.44 -28.74
CA GLY A 799 4.54 2.71 -29.24
C GLY A 799 4.82 1.91 -30.54
N THR A 800 6.07 1.54 -30.77
CA THR A 800 6.50 0.80 -31.97
C THR A 800 7.22 -0.50 -31.56
N PRO A 801 6.50 -1.48 -30.98
CA PRO A 801 7.10 -2.71 -30.50
C PRO A 801 7.83 -3.46 -31.61
N PRO A 802 9.00 -4.03 -31.34
CA PRO A 802 9.67 -4.88 -32.32
C PRO A 802 8.87 -6.16 -32.56
N SER A 803 8.95 -6.70 -33.75
CA SER A 803 8.35 -8.01 -34.05
C SER A 803 8.89 -9.07 -33.07
N PRO A 804 8.07 -10.02 -32.63
CA PRO A 804 8.53 -11.11 -31.77
C PRO A 804 9.63 -11.92 -32.51
N PRO A 805 10.60 -12.47 -31.76
CA PRO A 805 11.65 -13.29 -32.33
C PRO A 805 11.04 -14.52 -33.01
N PRO A 806 11.60 -14.98 -34.16
CA PRO A 806 11.19 -16.25 -34.75
C PRO A 806 11.33 -17.40 -33.72
N PRO A 807 10.45 -18.41 -33.76
CA PRO A 807 10.44 -19.48 -32.76
C PRO A 807 11.74 -20.32 -32.71
N ASP A 808 12.53 -20.33 -33.80
CA ASP A 808 13.74 -21.15 -33.90
C ASP A 808 15.04 -20.40 -33.52
N VAL A 809 14.95 -19.21 -32.90
CA VAL A 809 16.10 -18.41 -32.48
C VAL A 809 16.43 -18.69 -31.03
N GLU A 810 17.62 -19.22 -30.76
CA GLU A 810 18.11 -19.37 -29.39
C GLU A 810 18.23 -18.01 -28.68
N PRO A 811 17.68 -17.86 -27.45
CA PRO A 811 17.82 -16.64 -26.68
C PRO A 811 19.29 -16.39 -26.32
N LEU A 812 19.66 -15.12 -26.20
CA LEU A 812 21.00 -14.76 -25.70
C LEU A 812 21.23 -15.39 -24.31
N PRO A 813 22.43 -15.90 -24.02
CA PRO A 813 22.75 -16.39 -22.70
C PRO A 813 22.47 -15.34 -21.63
N THR A 814 21.87 -15.74 -20.54
CA THR A 814 21.57 -14.85 -19.42
C THR A 814 22.82 -14.33 -18.70
N ASP A 815 23.94 -15.07 -18.84
CA ASP A 815 25.25 -14.72 -18.29
C ASP A 815 26.24 -14.38 -19.40
N THR A 816 26.50 -13.10 -19.54
CA THR A 816 27.41 -12.55 -20.57
C THR A 816 28.83 -12.27 -20.03
N ARG A 817 29.13 -12.63 -18.79
CA ARG A 817 30.43 -12.34 -18.13
C ARG A 817 31.66 -12.92 -18.83
N LYS A 818 31.50 -13.88 -19.75
CA LYS A 818 32.59 -14.51 -20.52
C LYS A 818 33.06 -13.70 -21.74
N ALA A 819 32.31 -12.69 -22.18
CA ALA A 819 32.72 -11.80 -23.25
C ALA A 819 33.47 -10.58 -22.75
N LYS A 820 34.25 -9.94 -23.59
CA LYS A 820 34.95 -8.70 -23.23
C LYS A 820 33.96 -7.57 -23.01
N THR A 821 32.97 -7.46 -23.88
CA THR A 821 31.86 -6.49 -23.78
C THR A 821 30.56 -7.12 -24.25
N ILE A 822 29.43 -6.60 -23.77
CA ILE A 822 28.08 -6.98 -24.24
C ILE A 822 27.93 -6.66 -25.73
N ARG A 823 28.57 -5.58 -26.19
CA ARG A 823 28.59 -5.21 -27.61
C ARG A 823 29.22 -6.31 -28.47
N ASP A 824 30.36 -6.84 -28.06
CA ASP A 824 31.06 -7.92 -28.83
C ASP A 824 30.15 -9.16 -29.00
N GLN A 825 29.37 -9.49 -27.95
CA GLN A 825 28.43 -10.62 -28.04
C GLN A 825 27.27 -10.34 -29.00
N LEU A 826 26.68 -9.16 -28.94
CA LEU A 826 25.60 -8.76 -29.83
C LEU A 826 26.08 -8.70 -31.27
N GLU A 827 27.32 -8.26 -31.55
CA GLU A 827 27.91 -8.26 -32.87
C GLU A 827 28.08 -9.68 -33.43
N LEU A 828 28.48 -10.65 -32.59
CA LEU A 828 28.53 -12.05 -32.99
C LEU A 828 27.14 -12.61 -33.32
N HIS A 829 26.12 -12.31 -32.49
CA HIS A 829 24.74 -12.74 -32.72
C HIS A 829 24.14 -12.13 -34.00
N ARG A 830 24.44 -10.88 -34.30
CA ARG A 830 23.99 -10.16 -35.50
C ARG A 830 24.57 -10.65 -36.81
N LYS A 831 25.59 -11.53 -36.80
CA LYS A 831 26.10 -12.15 -38.03
C LYS A 831 25.04 -12.99 -38.76
N HIS A 832 24.07 -13.51 -38.03
CA HIS A 832 22.91 -14.18 -38.60
C HIS A 832 21.90 -13.16 -39.14
N ALA A 833 21.54 -13.31 -40.43
CA ALA A 833 20.67 -12.33 -41.12
C ALA A 833 19.29 -12.19 -40.48
N ALA A 834 18.71 -13.29 -39.98
CA ALA A 834 17.42 -13.27 -39.27
C ALA A 834 17.49 -12.43 -38.00
N CYS A 835 18.53 -12.62 -37.18
CA CYS A 835 18.75 -11.88 -35.94
C CYS A 835 19.01 -10.39 -36.21
N ASN A 836 19.79 -10.07 -37.21
CA ASN A 836 20.16 -8.70 -37.55
C ASN A 836 18.95 -7.82 -37.93
N ASN A 837 17.87 -8.39 -38.49
CA ASN A 837 16.69 -7.60 -38.90
C ASN A 837 16.01 -6.91 -37.68
N CYS A 838 15.96 -7.57 -36.51
CA CYS A 838 15.41 -7.00 -35.28
C CYS A 838 16.47 -6.18 -34.55
N HIS A 839 17.68 -6.75 -34.35
CA HIS A 839 18.73 -6.14 -33.54
C HIS A 839 19.23 -4.80 -34.06
N ARG A 840 19.26 -4.58 -35.40
CA ARG A 840 19.62 -3.29 -35.99
C ARG A 840 18.70 -2.13 -35.60
N LYS A 841 17.47 -2.42 -35.12
CA LYS A 841 16.50 -1.45 -34.66
C LYS A 841 16.56 -1.27 -33.15
N ILE A 842 16.74 -2.37 -32.43
CA ILE A 842 16.65 -2.46 -30.97
C ILE A 842 17.96 -1.99 -30.32
N ASP A 843 19.09 -2.61 -30.69
CA ASP A 843 20.38 -2.41 -30.04
C ASP A 843 20.85 -0.96 -30.01
N PRO A 844 20.74 -0.18 -31.14
CA PRO A 844 21.18 1.21 -31.14
C PRO A 844 20.44 2.13 -30.18
N ILE A 845 19.21 1.78 -29.80
CA ILE A 845 18.41 2.50 -28.80
C ILE A 845 18.81 2.09 -27.40
N GLY A 846 19.24 0.83 -27.22
CA GLY A 846 19.62 0.32 -25.91
C GLY A 846 21.05 0.65 -25.46
N PHE A 847 22.01 0.77 -26.38
CA PHE A 847 23.40 1.07 -26.04
C PHE A 847 23.60 2.37 -25.22
N PRO A 848 22.89 3.48 -25.48
CA PRO A 848 23.01 4.69 -24.68
C PRO A 848 22.73 4.50 -23.17
N PHE A 849 22.06 3.41 -22.80
CA PHE A 849 21.81 3.08 -21.39
C PHE A 849 22.94 2.29 -20.72
N GLU A 850 24.01 1.91 -21.41
CA GLU A 850 25.08 1.07 -20.85
C GLU A 850 25.92 1.75 -19.77
N ASN A 851 25.88 3.09 -19.68
CA ASN A 851 26.43 3.81 -18.55
C ASN A 851 25.65 3.54 -17.24
N PHE A 852 24.47 2.92 -17.28
CA PHE A 852 23.73 2.51 -16.10
C PHE A 852 23.95 1.02 -15.83
N ASP A 853 24.41 0.69 -14.62
CA ASP A 853 24.51 -0.71 -14.19
C ASP A 853 23.11 -1.33 -13.91
N VAL A 854 23.07 -2.54 -13.37
CA VAL A 854 21.83 -3.30 -13.10
C VAL A 854 20.89 -2.65 -12.06
N VAL A 855 21.38 -1.69 -11.27
CA VAL A 855 20.57 -0.91 -10.31
C VAL A 855 20.47 0.57 -10.68
N GLY A 856 20.90 0.93 -11.88
CA GLY A 856 20.86 2.29 -12.37
C GLY A 856 21.94 3.22 -11.81
N ARG A 857 23.04 2.70 -11.25
CA ARG A 857 24.23 3.50 -10.93
C ARG A 857 24.96 3.88 -12.22
N TRP A 858 25.52 5.08 -12.23
CA TRP A 858 26.41 5.48 -13.31
C TRP A 858 27.74 4.73 -13.27
N ARG A 859 28.22 4.24 -14.44
CA ARG A 859 29.53 3.60 -14.64
C ARG A 859 30.17 4.05 -15.95
N ASP A 860 31.49 4.24 -15.94
CA ASP A 860 32.30 4.50 -17.13
C ASP A 860 33.09 3.28 -17.60
N GLN A 861 33.11 2.22 -16.77
CA GLN A 861 33.78 0.95 -17.05
C GLN A 861 32.95 -0.23 -16.59
N TYR A 862 33.00 -1.32 -17.32
CA TYR A 862 32.48 -2.61 -16.89
C TYR A 862 33.34 -3.16 -15.76
N LYS A 863 32.75 -3.58 -14.65
CA LYS A 863 33.52 -4.00 -13.49
C LYS A 863 34.33 -5.30 -13.74
N ALA A 864 33.71 -6.27 -14.41
CA ALA A 864 34.32 -7.58 -14.65
C ALA A 864 35.51 -7.50 -15.62
N SER A 865 35.36 -6.84 -16.75
CA SER A 865 36.38 -6.72 -17.80
C SER A 865 37.28 -5.51 -17.65
N ARG A 866 36.92 -4.53 -16.81
CA ARG A 866 37.57 -3.21 -16.73
C ARG A 866 37.60 -2.44 -18.06
N SER A 867 36.88 -2.92 -19.07
CA SER A 867 36.74 -2.25 -20.35
C SER A 867 35.91 -0.98 -20.20
N LYS A 868 36.27 0.06 -20.95
CA LYS A 868 35.48 1.31 -21.00
C LYS A 868 34.10 1.02 -21.58
N VAL A 869 33.07 1.63 -21.01
CA VAL A 869 31.73 1.58 -21.58
C VAL A 869 31.67 2.43 -22.84
N ASP A 870 31.20 1.86 -23.93
CA ASP A 870 30.88 2.59 -25.15
C ASP A 870 29.35 2.65 -25.33
N PRO A 871 28.71 3.79 -25.00
CA PRO A 871 27.28 3.99 -25.15
C PRO A 871 26.86 4.45 -26.55
N SER A 872 27.84 4.65 -27.44
CA SER A 872 27.58 5.19 -28.79
C SER A 872 26.84 4.20 -29.70
N ALA A 873 26.04 4.72 -30.59
CA ALA A 873 25.33 3.91 -31.57
C ALA A 873 25.02 4.70 -32.85
N VAL A 874 24.64 3.99 -33.92
CA VAL A 874 24.09 4.58 -35.14
C VAL A 874 22.70 4.00 -35.34
N LEU A 875 21.68 4.85 -35.31
CA LEU A 875 20.29 4.46 -35.51
C LEU A 875 20.03 3.99 -36.94
N SER A 876 18.93 3.29 -37.17
CA SER A 876 18.56 2.76 -38.49
C SER A 876 18.45 3.83 -39.59
N ASN A 877 18.16 5.08 -39.20
CA ASN A 877 18.12 6.25 -40.07
C ASN A 877 19.49 6.94 -40.29
N GLY A 878 20.58 6.36 -39.79
CA GLY A 878 21.94 6.92 -39.92
C GLY A 878 22.32 7.99 -38.87
N LYS A 879 21.40 8.43 -38.02
CA LYS A 879 21.69 9.43 -36.98
C LYS A 879 22.58 8.81 -35.90
N LYS A 880 23.67 9.50 -35.56
CA LYS A 880 24.59 9.09 -34.49
C LYS A 880 24.02 9.47 -33.12
N VAL A 881 24.25 8.62 -32.14
CA VAL A 881 23.91 8.79 -30.71
C VAL A 881 25.18 8.52 -29.93
N ASN A 882 25.66 9.45 -29.15
CA ASN A 882 26.90 9.29 -28.39
C ASN A 882 26.65 8.82 -26.95
N ASP A 883 25.51 9.19 -26.38
CA ASP A 883 25.15 8.90 -25.00
C ASP A 883 23.63 8.99 -24.78
N ILE A 884 23.20 8.86 -23.52
CA ILE A 884 21.79 8.93 -23.14
C ILE A 884 21.17 10.33 -23.37
N LEU A 885 21.96 11.39 -23.30
CA LEU A 885 21.46 12.75 -23.52
C LEU A 885 21.14 12.99 -24.99
N ASP A 886 21.96 12.45 -25.89
CA ASP A 886 21.68 12.49 -27.33
C ASP A 886 20.44 11.66 -27.67
N LEU A 887 20.26 10.48 -27.03
CA LEU A 887 19.04 9.71 -27.21
C LEU A 887 17.80 10.50 -26.75
N LYS A 888 17.87 11.18 -25.59
CA LYS A 888 16.78 12.05 -25.10
C LYS A 888 16.43 13.16 -26.08
N LYS A 889 17.41 13.80 -26.71
CA LYS A 889 17.17 14.80 -27.76
C LYS A 889 16.41 14.20 -28.94
N ILE A 890 16.79 13.01 -29.38
CA ILE A 890 16.11 12.31 -30.48
C ILE A 890 14.68 11.94 -30.10
N LEU A 891 14.45 11.50 -28.85
CA LEU A 891 13.11 11.24 -28.35
C LEU A 891 12.26 12.53 -28.27
N MET A 892 12.88 13.65 -27.92
CA MET A 892 12.23 14.98 -27.96
C MET A 892 11.85 15.40 -29.38
N ASP A 893 12.69 15.10 -30.40
CA ASP A 893 12.34 15.30 -31.81
C ASP A 893 11.12 14.44 -32.22
N LYS A 894 10.95 13.26 -31.58
CA LYS A 894 9.85 12.31 -31.77
C LYS A 894 8.75 12.38 -30.69
N LYS A 895 8.64 13.48 -29.98
CA LYS A 895 7.71 13.64 -28.84
C LYS A 895 6.25 13.31 -29.17
N GLU A 896 5.83 13.50 -30.41
CA GLU A 896 4.46 13.17 -30.86
C GLU A 896 4.19 11.66 -30.77
N LEU A 897 5.17 10.81 -31.03
CA LEU A 897 5.05 9.35 -30.81
C LEU A 897 4.96 9.02 -29.33
N VAL A 898 5.71 9.72 -28.49
CA VAL A 898 5.65 9.55 -27.03
C VAL A 898 4.27 9.93 -26.48
N VAL A 899 3.71 11.07 -26.94
CA VAL A 899 2.36 11.52 -26.57
C VAL A 899 1.32 10.52 -27.03
N ARG A 900 1.45 10.00 -28.26
CA ARG A 900 0.57 8.96 -28.82
C ARG A 900 0.63 7.69 -27.97
N CYS A 901 1.81 7.16 -27.75
CA CYS A 901 1.99 5.94 -26.94
C CYS A 901 1.35 6.07 -25.56
N LEU A 902 1.58 7.18 -24.85
CA LEU A 902 0.97 7.45 -23.57
C LEU A 902 -0.55 7.55 -23.64
N THR A 903 -1.08 8.14 -24.71
CA THR A 903 -2.53 8.23 -24.99
C THR A 903 -3.11 6.82 -25.16
N GLU A 904 -2.51 5.98 -25.97
CA GLU A 904 -2.93 4.61 -26.21
C GLU A 904 -2.89 3.79 -24.91
N LYS A 905 -1.78 3.85 -24.15
CA LYS A 905 -1.66 3.14 -22.87
C LYS A 905 -2.69 3.62 -21.84
N MET A 906 -3.02 4.92 -21.82
CA MET A 906 -4.04 5.46 -20.90
C MET A 906 -5.46 5.04 -21.31
N LEU A 907 -5.78 4.99 -22.60
CA LEU A 907 -7.03 4.45 -23.10
C LEU A 907 -7.19 2.97 -22.76
N ILE A 908 -6.16 2.15 -22.99
CA ILE A 908 -6.15 0.72 -22.61
C ILE A 908 -6.43 0.57 -21.11
N TYR A 909 -5.73 1.32 -20.28
CA TYR A 909 -5.91 1.25 -18.82
C TYR A 909 -7.32 1.71 -18.39
N SER A 910 -7.83 2.79 -18.97
CA SER A 910 -9.13 3.37 -18.59
C SER A 910 -10.32 2.50 -19.03
N THR A 911 -10.19 1.77 -20.14
CA THR A 911 -11.27 0.91 -20.68
C THR A 911 -11.14 -0.56 -20.28
N GLY A 912 -9.95 -1.01 -19.90
CA GLY A 912 -9.67 -2.42 -19.60
C GLY A 912 -9.72 -3.34 -20.82
N ARG A 913 -9.53 -2.79 -22.03
CA ARG A 913 -9.42 -3.54 -23.29
C ARG A 913 -8.28 -3.05 -24.14
N LYS A 914 -7.79 -3.90 -25.05
CA LYS A 914 -6.86 -3.47 -26.10
C LYS A 914 -7.55 -2.54 -27.08
N LEU A 915 -6.77 -1.62 -27.65
CA LEU A 915 -7.28 -0.76 -28.70
C LEU A 915 -7.35 -1.53 -30.01
N GLU A 916 -8.42 -1.33 -30.74
CA GLU A 916 -8.60 -1.81 -32.09
C GLU A 916 -8.17 -0.76 -33.12
N VAL A 917 -8.03 -1.16 -34.37
CA VAL A 917 -7.63 -0.24 -35.43
C VAL A 917 -8.60 0.92 -35.57
N LEU A 918 -9.89 0.68 -35.34
CA LEU A 918 -10.95 1.68 -35.42
C LEU A 918 -10.85 2.75 -34.29
N ASP A 919 -10.19 2.45 -33.15
CA ASP A 919 -9.96 3.44 -32.09
C ASP A 919 -8.91 4.50 -32.49
N ARG A 920 -8.19 4.26 -33.58
CA ARG A 920 -7.03 5.08 -33.97
C ARG A 920 -7.39 6.49 -34.36
N GLY A 921 -8.54 6.70 -34.98
CA GLY A 921 -9.07 8.03 -35.29
C GLY A 921 -9.24 8.87 -34.02
N GLU A 922 -9.74 8.27 -32.95
CA GLU A 922 -9.94 8.94 -31.69
C GLU A 922 -8.61 9.21 -30.96
N VAL A 923 -7.64 8.28 -31.04
CA VAL A 923 -6.26 8.53 -30.57
C VAL A 923 -5.66 9.74 -31.27
N ASP A 924 -5.80 9.83 -32.60
CA ASP A 924 -5.32 10.95 -33.41
C ASP A 924 -5.97 12.27 -33.00
N ARG A 925 -7.29 12.27 -32.77
CA ARG A 925 -8.03 13.42 -32.26
C ARG A 925 -7.49 13.89 -30.92
N ILE A 926 -7.31 12.98 -29.96
CA ILE A 926 -6.76 13.29 -28.63
C ILE A 926 -5.36 13.89 -28.73
N VAL A 927 -4.47 13.31 -29.55
CA VAL A 927 -3.10 13.81 -29.73
C VAL A 927 -3.12 15.23 -30.33
N LEU A 928 -3.98 15.50 -31.29
CA LEU A 928 -4.12 16.83 -31.90
C LEU A 928 -4.63 17.87 -30.89
N GLU A 929 -5.62 17.53 -30.08
CA GLU A 929 -6.13 18.41 -29.03
C GLU A 929 -5.10 18.65 -27.92
N LEU A 930 -4.36 17.61 -27.51
CA LEU A 930 -3.26 17.76 -26.55
C LEU A 930 -2.18 18.73 -27.05
N LYS A 931 -1.85 18.66 -28.32
CA LYS A 931 -0.87 19.58 -28.92
C LYS A 931 -1.31 21.04 -28.78
N LYS A 932 -2.59 21.35 -28.98
CA LYS A 932 -3.16 22.69 -28.74
C LYS A 932 -3.03 23.12 -27.29
N ASN A 933 -3.13 22.18 -26.36
CA ASN A 933 -3.05 22.38 -24.90
C ASN A 933 -1.64 22.15 -24.34
N LYS A 934 -0.58 22.26 -25.17
CA LYS A 934 0.84 22.10 -24.77
C LYS A 934 1.13 20.73 -24.13
N ASN A 935 0.46 19.67 -24.61
CA ASN A 935 0.64 18.27 -24.18
C ASN A 935 0.57 18.06 -22.65
N ARG A 936 -0.34 18.75 -21.96
CA ARG A 936 -0.44 18.68 -20.48
C ARG A 936 -1.05 17.37 -20.02
N LEU A 937 -0.44 16.74 -19.00
CA LEU A 937 -0.80 15.40 -18.55
C LEU A 937 -2.24 15.29 -18.02
N ARG A 938 -2.72 16.28 -17.26
CA ARG A 938 -4.09 16.27 -16.74
C ARG A 938 -5.11 16.49 -17.86
N GLU A 939 -4.75 17.25 -18.86
CA GLU A 939 -5.60 17.40 -20.05
C GLU A 939 -5.72 16.08 -20.82
N LEU A 940 -4.68 15.23 -20.84
CA LEU A 940 -4.81 13.89 -21.39
C LEU A 940 -5.88 13.08 -20.65
N VAL A 941 -5.92 13.14 -19.31
CA VAL A 941 -6.96 12.45 -18.51
C VAL A 941 -8.34 12.99 -18.89
N HIS A 942 -8.50 14.31 -19.04
CA HIS A 942 -9.76 14.92 -19.47
C HIS A 942 -10.20 14.46 -20.86
N LEU A 943 -9.28 14.42 -21.82
CA LEU A 943 -9.59 14.01 -23.18
C LEU A 943 -9.92 12.52 -23.29
N VAL A 944 -9.24 11.70 -22.50
CA VAL A 944 -9.53 10.25 -22.40
C VAL A 944 -10.95 10.03 -21.91
N VAL A 945 -11.36 10.63 -20.78
CA VAL A 945 -12.71 10.39 -20.21
C VAL A 945 -13.84 11.00 -21.05
N THR A 946 -13.54 11.94 -21.92
CA THR A 946 -14.51 12.56 -22.83
C THR A 946 -14.45 11.99 -24.25
N SER A 947 -13.61 10.96 -24.48
CA SER A 947 -13.45 10.32 -25.79
C SER A 947 -14.59 9.34 -26.10
N ASP A 948 -14.86 9.13 -27.35
CA ASP A 948 -15.84 8.13 -27.79
C ASP A 948 -15.42 6.72 -27.34
N VAL A 949 -14.13 6.38 -27.40
CA VAL A 949 -13.57 5.10 -26.88
C VAL A 949 -13.89 4.88 -25.40
N PHE A 950 -13.93 5.93 -24.60
CA PHE A 950 -14.25 5.83 -23.18
C PHE A 950 -15.76 5.83 -22.92
N LEU A 951 -16.56 6.52 -23.72
CA LEU A 951 -18.01 6.71 -23.50
C LEU A 951 -18.87 5.68 -24.25
N SER A 952 -18.31 4.94 -25.20
CA SER A 952 -18.95 3.83 -25.90
C SER A 952 -18.38 2.47 -25.43
N LYS A 953 -18.98 1.40 -25.96
CA LYS A 953 -18.59 0.03 -25.64
C LYS A 953 -17.22 -0.35 -26.19
#